data_5bc2db0eb2bc957b31eb7bc456dac5e7
#
_entry.id   5bc2db0eb2bc957b31eb7bc456dac5e7
#
_cell.length_a   1.000
_cell.length_b   1.000
_cell.length_c   1.000
_cell.angle_alpha   90.00
_cell.angle_beta   90.00
_cell.angle_gamma   90.00
#
_symmetry.space_group_name_H-M   'P 1'
#
loop_
_entity.id
_entity.type
_entity.pdbx_description
1 polymer ?
#
loop_
_entity_poly.entity_id
_entity_poly.type
_entity_poly.pdbx_seq_one_letter_code
_entity_poly.pdbx_strand_id
1 'polypeptide(L)'
;MIVIKRDGSKEPVRFEKVSNRIKKMTYGLNPDHIDSLEIAQKVIAGIYDGISTQELDNLAAETAASLIPNHPDYSILASRIAVSRLHKTTKKKFSETIEDLYNYIDPETNMPAGLINDHTYGVVMKNKQKLDGAVIHERDFNFEYFGFKTLEKSYLLKTHGETTETPQHMYMRVAVGIWGDDFKNVIKTYELLSNHLMTHATPTLFNAGTKKPQLSSCFLLMMSDDSIPGIYKTLSDVAVISQNAGGIGLAIHNVRSTGSYIKGTNGTSNGIVPMLRVFNETARYVDQGGGKRKGSFAIYIEPWHADIEYFLDLRKNTGKEELRARDLFLALWTPDLFMQRVKDSGEWSLFSPSDVPGIWELYGDDFEKAYLEAELSGKARKTIKARDLWTKIIDSQIETGTPYMLYKDAANKKSNQQNLGTIKSSNLCTEILEYTDKDEQAVCNLASIPVNKFLKSTDNRTSKIARGKCEVDHKALYDVSYQTAINLNKVIDVNYYPTKETERSNTRHRPIGIGIQGLADLFAIIGIPFTCLEAKKINEEIFETIYFAAMVASVDLAKKEGKYESFEGSPLSKGQFQFNLWGFNDKDLSGRWDWHKLRKDVMKHGARNSLLLAPMPTASTAQIMGNNEAFEPFTSNIYTRRTLSGEFILVNKHLVRELISLGLWSDNMKNLIILNKGSVQNIPQIPEALREIYKTVWEIKQKDLIDMSAGRGKFICQSQSLNLFIENVNAAKLTSAHFHSWELGLKTGMYYLRTKSAVDAISGLGIDMEKAKKYRETSEEKIPTPVKENAEEKIDMLGMTSEELSKAAEDIMSDIVCSLDNPDDCLACGS
;
A
#
# COMPACT_ATOMS: atom_id res chain seq x y z
N MET A 1 -15.10 -30.89 32.18
CA MET A 1 -14.30 -29.71 31.75
C MET A 1 -14.86 -28.46 32.38
N ILE A 2 -14.01 -27.61 32.91
CA ILE A 2 -14.33 -26.38 33.62
C ILE A 2 -13.82 -25.20 32.75
N VAL A 3 -14.60 -24.12 32.68
CA VAL A 3 -14.22 -22.86 32.06
C VAL A 3 -13.97 -21.82 33.16
N ILE A 4 -12.90 -21.05 33.03
CA ILE A 4 -12.60 -19.91 33.90
C ILE A 4 -13.17 -18.64 33.28
N LYS A 5 -14.07 -17.96 34.01
CA LYS A 5 -14.64 -16.68 33.60
C LYS A 5 -13.67 -15.53 33.80
N ARG A 6 -13.98 -14.36 33.20
CA ARG A 6 -13.18 -13.12 33.35
C ARG A 6 -13.09 -12.63 34.80
N ASP A 7 -14.11 -12.91 35.62
CA ASP A 7 -14.13 -12.62 37.05
C ASP A 7 -13.40 -13.66 37.92
N GLY A 8 -12.74 -14.64 37.30
CA GLY A 8 -12.04 -15.76 37.96
C GLY A 8 -12.96 -16.90 38.43
N SER A 9 -14.27 -16.78 38.29
CA SER A 9 -15.21 -17.84 38.66
C SER A 9 -15.10 -19.05 37.72
N LYS A 10 -15.34 -20.24 38.26
CA LYS A 10 -15.25 -21.51 37.50
C LYS A 10 -16.67 -22.05 37.24
N GLU A 11 -16.90 -22.49 36.02
CA GLU A 11 -18.21 -23.02 35.59
C GLU A 11 -18.01 -24.25 34.68
N PRO A 12 -18.91 -25.26 34.73
CA PRO A 12 -18.87 -26.37 33.77
C PRO A 12 -19.12 -25.87 32.34
N VAL A 13 -18.38 -26.43 31.38
CA VAL A 13 -18.62 -26.17 29.95
C VAL A 13 -19.99 -26.70 29.56
N ARG A 14 -20.80 -25.86 28.92
CA ARG A 14 -22.12 -26.24 28.37
C ARG A 14 -22.15 -25.93 26.88
N PHE A 15 -22.42 -26.96 26.07
CA PHE A 15 -22.51 -26.86 24.62
C PHE A 15 -23.52 -25.77 24.18
N GLU A 16 -24.67 -25.72 24.81
CA GLU A 16 -25.70 -24.72 24.44
C GLU A 16 -25.23 -23.28 24.63
N LYS A 17 -24.36 -23.01 25.62
CA LYS A 17 -23.81 -21.67 25.83
C LYS A 17 -22.86 -21.26 24.71
N VAL A 18 -22.01 -22.19 24.27
CA VAL A 18 -21.08 -21.97 23.15
C VAL A 18 -21.86 -21.79 21.84
N SER A 19 -22.79 -22.71 21.55
CA SER A 19 -23.62 -22.65 20.34
C SER A 19 -24.46 -21.37 20.29
N ASN A 20 -25.17 -21.00 21.37
CA ASN A 20 -25.95 -19.79 21.43
C ASN A 20 -25.09 -18.52 21.32
N ARG A 21 -23.87 -18.54 21.82
CA ARG A 21 -22.90 -17.45 21.69
C ARG A 21 -22.57 -17.19 20.22
N ILE A 22 -22.25 -18.25 19.47
CA ILE A 22 -21.94 -18.18 18.04
C ILE A 22 -23.18 -17.77 17.24
N LYS A 23 -24.33 -18.42 17.50
CA LYS A 23 -25.60 -18.11 16.83
C LYS A 23 -26.02 -16.66 16.95
N LYS A 24 -25.77 -16.01 18.08
CA LYS A 24 -26.05 -14.57 18.27
C LYS A 24 -25.25 -13.68 17.31
N MET A 25 -24.13 -14.14 16.76
CA MET A 25 -23.26 -13.37 15.85
C MET A 25 -23.59 -13.62 14.36
N THR A 26 -24.53 -14.51 14.02
CA THR A 26 -24.88 -14.85 12.62
C THR A 26 -25.94 -13.93 12.01
N TYR A 27 -26.42 -12.91 12.72
CA TYR A 27 -27.45 -12.00 12.22
C TYR A 27 -27.04 -11.35 10.88
N GLY A 28 -27.98 -11.37 9.89
CA GLY A 28 -27.76 -10.78 8.58
C GLY A 28 -26.77 -11.52 7.67
N LEU A 29 -26.19 -12.66 8.11
CA LEU A 29 -25.40 -13.56 7.28
C LEU A 29 -26.29 -14.56 6.55
N ASN A 30 -25.76 -15.18 5.49
CA ASN A 30 -26.50 -16.15 4.70
C ASN A 30 -26.77 -17.44 5.53
N PRO A 31 -28.02 -17.73 5.90
CA PRO A 31 -28.34 -18.88 6.76
C PRO A 31 -28.15 -20.22 6.07
N ASP A 32 -28.14 -20.27 4.72
CA ASP A 32 -28.01 -21.51 3.96
C ASP A 32 -26.57 -22.00 3.92
N HIS A 33 -25.60 -21.11 4.22
CA HIS A 33 -24.17 -21.41 4.15
C HIS A 33 -23.44 -21.28 5.48
N ILE A 34 -24.07 -20.72 6.52
CA ILE A 34 -23.43 -20.50 7.83
C ILE A 34 -24.02 -21.46 8.88
N ASP A 35 -23.26 -22.47 9.24
CA ASP A 35 -23.63 -23.43 10.29
C ASP A 35 -22.93 -23.11 11.62
N SER A 36 -23.67 -22.52 12.55
CA SER A 36 -23.20 -22.22 13.90
C SER A 36 -23.00 -23.45 14.78
N LEU A 37 -23.68 -24.58 14.47
CA LEU A 37 -23.55 -25.84 15.20
C LEU A 37 -22.25 -26.55 14.82
N GLU A 38 -21.88 -26.57 13.54
CA GLU A 38 -20.59 -27.11 13.09
C GLU A 38 -19.43 -26.41 13.82
N ILE A 39 -19.45 -25.07 13.88
CA ILE A 39 -18.43 -24.31 14.59
C ILE A 39 -18.42 -24.69 16.08
N ALA A 40 -19.59 -24.76 16.73
CA ALA A 40 -19.69 -25.11 18.14
C ALA A 40 -19.14 -26.52 18.44
N GLN A 41 -19.37 -27.48 17.56
CA GLN A 41 -18.84 -28.85 17.68
C GLN A 41 -17.31 -28.87 17.57
N LYS A 42 -16.73 -28.17 16.56
CA LYS A 42 -15.29 -28.05 16.40
C LYS A 42 -14.63 -27.35 17.59
N VAL A 43 -15.25 -26.28 18.11
CA VAL A 43 -14.77 -25.57 19.29
C VAL A 43 -14.75 -26.48 20.51
N ILE A 44 -15.83 -27.22 20.77
CA ILE A 44 -15.93 -28.16 21.92
C ILE A 44 -14.89 -29.27 21.81
N ALA A 45 -14.61 -29.77 20.60
CA ALA A 45 -13.57 -30.77 20.39
C ALA A 45 -12.15 -30.26 20.73
N GLY A 46 -11.90 -28.95 20.62
CA GLY A 46 -10.62 -28.31 20.95
C GLY A 46 -10.49 -27.78 22.39
N ILE A 47 -11.50 -27.96 23.26
CA ILE A 47 -11.49 -27.43 24.64
C ILE A 47 -10.66 -28.34 25.56
N TYR A 48 -9.87 -27.71 26.44
CA TYR A 48 -9.19 -28.37 27.57
C TYR A 48 -9.73 -27.89 28.93
N ASP A 49 -9.47 -28.64 29.99
CA ASP A 49 -9.93 -28.28 31.34
C ASP A 49 -9.21 -27.00 31.86
N GLY A 50 -9.96 -26.04 32.36
CA GLY A 50 -9.43 -24.76 32.84
C GLY A 50 -9.24 -23.71 31.75
N ILE A 51 -9.73 -23.90 30.52
CA ILE A 51 -9.70 -22.89 29.45
C ILE A 51 -10.43 -21.61 29.91
N SER A 52 -9.87 -20.44 29.64
CA SER A 52 -10.54 -19.18 29.91
C SER A 52 -11.65 -18.89 28.87
N THR A 53 -12.66 -18.10 29.26
CA THR A 53 -13.68 -17.64 28.29
C THR A 53 -13.09 -16.75 27.20
N GLN A 54 -11.92 -16.16 27.43
CA GLN A 54 -11.20 -15.34 26.43
C GLN A 54 -10.55 -16.23 25.38
N GLU A 55 -9.86 -17.29 25.80
CA GLU A 55 -9.30 -18.30 24.89
C GLU A 55 -10.40 -19.03 24.12
N LEU A 56 -11.54 -19.30 24.76
CA LEU A 56 -12.69 -19.91 24.10
C LEU A 56 -13.28 -19.01 23.00
N ASP A 57 -13.42 -17.71 23.26
CA ASP A 57 -13.84 -16.73 22.22
C ASP A 57 -12.80 -16.66 21.06
N ASN A 58 -11.49 -16.75 21.36
CA ASN A 58 -10.45 -16.81 20.32
C ASN A 58 -10.55 -18.09 19.49
N LEU A 59 -10.64 -19.26 20.13
CA LEU A 59 -10.79 -20.54 19.45
C LEU A 59 -12.05 -20.55 18.56
N ALA A 60 -13.16 -19.98 19.01
CA ALA A 60 -14.38 -19.86 18.21
C ALA A 60 -14.20 -18.95 16.99
N ALA A 61 -13.49 -17.83 17.15
CA ALA A 61 -13.19 -16.93 16.03
C ALA A 61 -12.27 -17.59 15.00
N GLU A 62 -11.22 -18.27 15.45
CA GLU A 62 -10.26 -18.99 14.57
C GLU A 62 -10.92 -20.17 13.87
N THR A 63 -11.78 -20.93 14.57
CA THR A 63 -12.58 -21.99 13.95
C THR A 63 -13.50 -21.46 12.88
N ALA A 64 -14.19 -20.33 13.11
CA ALA A 64 -15.00 -19.68 12.09
C ALA A 64 -14.14 -19.19 10.92
N ALA A 65 -12.96 -18.63 11.20
CA ALA A 65 -12.04 -18.15 10.17
C ALA A 65 -11.51 -19.30 9.28
N SER A 66 -11.28 -20.49 9.82
CA SER A 66 -10.88 -21.67 9.04
C SER A 66 -11.95 -22.12 8.02
N LEU A 67 -13.20 -21.69 8.18
CA LEU A 67 -14.31 -21.98 7.26
C LEU A 67 -14.53 -20.89 6.21
N ILE A 68 -13.70 -19.85 6.15
CA ILE A 68 -13.78 -18.78 5.12
C ILE A 68 -13.80 -19.36 3.69
N PRO A 69 -13.04 -20.43 3.37
CA PRO A 69 -13.11 -21.05 2.06
C PRO A 69 -14.49 -21.62 1.67
N ASN A 70 -15.33 -21.97 2.63
CA ASN A 70 -16.66 -22.48 2.36
C ASN A 70 -17.64 -21.36 1.97
N HIS A 71 -17.58 -20.24 2.70
CA HIS A 71 -18.36 -19.04 2.36
C HIS A 71 -17.70 -17.78 2.95
N PRO A 72 -17.62 -16.65 2.20
CA PRO A 72 -16.99 -15.42 2.67
C PRO A 72 -17.59 -14.85 3.97
N ASP A 73 -18.86 -15.10 4.24
CA ASP A 73 -19.54 -14.61 5.46
C ASP A 73 -18.96 -15.21 6.77
N TYR A 74 -18.21 -16.33 6.68
CA TYR A 74 -17.46 -16.81 7.85
C TYR A 74 -16.38 -15.82 8.33
N SER A 75 -15.82 -15.00 7.42
CA SER A 75 -14.90 -13.91 7.81
C SER A 75 -15.60 -12.87 8.68
N ILE A 76 -16.84 -12.52 8.34
CA ILE A 76 -17.64 -11.58 9.15
C ILE A 76 -18.02 -12.20 10.49
N LEU A 77 -18.43 -13.47 10.51
CA LEU A 77 -18.75 -14.19 11.75
C LEU A 77 -17.55 -14.27 12.70
N ALA A 78 -16.39 -14.68 12.18
CA ALA A 78 -15.13 -14.74 12.93
C ALA A 78 -14.75 -13.37 13.52
N SER A 79 -14.86 -12.31 12.71
CA SER A 79 -14.64 -10.94 13.15
C SER A 79 -15.58 -10.53 14.27
N ARG A 80 -16.88 -10.78 14.13
CA ARG A 80 -17.88 -10.44 15.15
C ARG A 80 -17.62 -11.11 16.50
N ILE A 81 -17.18 -12.38 16.49
CA ILE A 81 -16.78 -13.08 17.71
C ILE A 81 -15.58 -12.39 18.37
N ALA A 82 -14.55 -12.06 17.57
CA ALA A 82 -13.34 -11.40 18.06
C ALA A 82 -13.63 -9.96 18.55
N VAL A 83 -14.42 -9.18 17.81
CA VAL A 83 -14.86 -7.82 18.20
C VAL A 83 -15.66 -7.87 19.51
N SER A 84 -16.61 -8.80 19.61
CA SER A 84 -17.40 -8.96 20.85
C SER A 84 -16.52 -9.38 22.04
N ARG A 85 -15.43 -10.12 21.81
CA ARG A 85 -14.43 -10.38 22.85
C ARG A 85 -13.74 -9.09 23.30
N LEU A 86 -13.27 -8.27 22.35
CA LEU A 86 -12.62 -7.00 22.62
C LEU A 86 -13.55 -6.06 23.41
N HIS A 87 -14.82 -5.91 22.97
CA HIS A 87 -15.82 -5.07 23.66
C HIS A 87 -16.13 -5.50 25.11
N LYS A 88 -15.84 -6.77 25.48
CA LYS A 88 -16.00 -7.23 26.87
C LYS A 88 -14.79 -6.91 27.75
N THR A 89 -13.64 -6.61 27.16
CA THR A 89 -12.40 -6.30 27.87
C THR A 89 -12.07 -4.81 27.86
N THR A 90 -12.76 -4.02 27.03
CA THR A 90 -12.56 -2.57 26.91
C THR A 90 -13.73 -1.78 27.50
N LYS A 91 -13.49 -0.52 27.84
CA LYS A 91 -14.53 0.40 28.31
C LYS A 91 -15.47 0.78 27.17
N LYS A 92 -16.72 1.03 27.48
CA LYS A 92 -17.76 1.44 26.50
C LYS A 92 -17.65 2.91 26.13
N LYS A 93 -17.33 3.79 27.11
CA LYS A 93 -17.25 5.22 26.86
C LYS A 93 -15.87 5.60 26.32
N PHE A 94 -15.87 6.36 25.23
CA PHE A 94 -14.65 6.90 24.65
C PHE A 94 -13.87 7.76 25.64
N SER A 95 -14.58 8.63 26.40
CA SER A 95 -13.95 9.49 27.38
C SER A 95 -13.22 8.72 28.48
N GLU A 96 -13.78 7.60 28.96
CA GLU A 96 -13.15 6.75 30.00
C GLU A 96 -11.90 6.02 29.43
N THR A 97 -11.93 5.62 28.15
CA THR A 97 -10.77 5.02 27.46
C THR A 97 -9.63 6.05 27.33
N ILE A 98 -9.94 7.27 26.91
CA ILE A 98 -8.94 8.35 26.84
C ILE A 98 -8.36 8.70 28.21
N GLU A 99 -9.16 8.67 29.29
CA GLU A 99 -8.71 8.89 30.66
C GLU A 99 -7.71 7.81 31.11
N ASP A 100 -7.97 6.53 30.82
CA ASP A 100 -7.04 5.43 31.11
C ASP A 100 -5.73 5.56 30.34
N LEU A 101 -5.80 5.86 29.04
CA LEU A 101 -4.62 6.06 28.19
C LEU A 101 -3.79 7.29 28.62
N TYR A 102 -4.43 8.35 29.11
CA TYR A 102 -3.76 9.55 29.59
C TYR A 102 -3.06 9.35 30.92
N ASN A 103 -3.72 8.68 31.88
CA ASN A 103 -3.23 8.45 33.25
C ASN A 103 -2.42 7.14 33.37
N TYR A 104 -2.07 6.49 32.28
CA TYR A 104 -1.34 5.22 32.31
C TYR A 104 0.00 5.36 33.04
N ILE A 105 0.24 4.43 33.97
CA ILE A 105 1.51 4.29 34.71
C ILE A 105 2.12 2.97 34.27
N ASP A 106 3.39 3.01 33.90
CA ASP A 106 4.15 1.81 33.56
C ASP A 106 4.33 0.91 34.80
N PRO A 107 3.86 -0.34 34.77
CA PRO A 107 3.91 -1.23 35.92
C PRO A 107 5.33 -1.67 36.34
N GLU A 108 6.28 -1.64 35.38
CA GLU A 108 7.67 -2.04 35.66
C GLU A 108 8.45 -0.90 36.35
N THR A 109 8.28 0.29 35.86
CA THR A 109 9.04 1.47 36.35
C THR A 109 8.30 2.30 37.37
N ASN A 110 6.99 2.07 37.51
CA ASN A 110 6.06 2.90 38.32
C ASN A 110 6.08 4.40 37.94
N MET A 111 6.44 4.72 36.71
CA MET A 111 6.52 6.09 36.18
C MET A 111 5.32 6.41 35.29
N PRO A 112 4.89 7.70 35.26
CA PRO A 112 3.85 8.12 34.32
C PRO A 112 4.25 7.85 32.86
N ALA A 113 3.46 7.04 32.18
CA ALA A 113 3.67 6.61 30.79
C ALA A 113 2.43 6.88 29.90
N GLY A 114 1.65 7.91 30.24
CA GLY A 114 0.44 8.29 29.51
C GLY A 114 0.71 8.48 28.02
N LEU A 115 -0.21 7.99 27.19
CA LEU A 115 -0.07 7.96 25.73
C LEU A 115 -0.72 9.17 25.04
N ILE A 116 -1.74 9.77 25.64
CA ILE A 116 -2.53 10.89 25.07
C ILE A 116 -1.89 12.23 25.44
N ASN A 117 -1.93 13.19 24.52
CA ASN A 117 -1.45 14.56 24.80
C ASN A 117 -2.49 15.38 25.59
N ASP A 118 -2.02 16.43 26.27
CA ASP A 118 -2.82 17.27 27.16
C ASP A 118 -3.98 17.96 26.43
N HIS A 119 -3.74 18.40 25.18
CA HIS A 119 -4.78 19.07 24.37
C HIS A 119 -5.94 18.12 24.07
N THR A 120 -5.62 16.93 23.52
CA THR A 120 -6.64 15.91 23.20
C THR A 120 -7.41 15.49 24.44
N TYR A 121 -6.69 15.25 25.56
CA TYR A 121 -7.32 14.94 26.86
C TYR A 121 -8.26 16.04 27.30
N GLY A 122 -7.82 17.29 27.29
CA GLY A 122 -8.64 18.45 27.68
C GLY A 122 -9.90 18.61 26.83
N VAL A 123 -9.79 18.47 25.51
CA VAL A 123 -10.94 18.52 24.58
C VAL A 123 -11.94 17.41 24.88
N VAL A 124 -11.47 16.18 25.09
CA VAL A 124 -12.34 15.02 25.37
C VAL A 124 -13.02 15.19 26.70
N MET A 125 -12.29 15.57 27.76
CA MET A 125 -12.87 15.73 29.11
C MET A 125 -13.91 16.82 29.16
N LYS A 126 -13.70 17.94 28.48
CA LYS A 126 -14.66 19.04 28.38
C LYS A 126 -15.95 18.65 27.65
N ASN A 127 -15.90 17.67 26.76
CA ASN A 127 -16.97 17.33 25.80
C ASN A 127 -17.41 15.87 25.90
N LYS A 128 -17.23 15.22 27.07
CA LYS A 128 -17.49 13.79 27.32
C LYS A 128 -18.82 13.31 26.71
N GLN A 129 -19.92 13.93 27.10
CA GLN A 129 -21.27 13.50 26.68
C GLN A 129 -21.47 13.54 25.18
N LYS A 130 -20.94 14.58 24.53
CA LYS A 130 -21.05 14.76 23.06
C LYS A 130 -20.28 13.70 22.30
N LEU A 131 -19.02 13.45 22.69
CA LEU A 131 -18.13 12.52 22.04
C LEU A 131 -18.54 11.07 22.34
N ASP A 132 -18.86 10.74 23.57
CA ASP A 132 -19.36 9.41 23.96
C ASP A 132 -20.66 9.06 23.21
N GLY A 133 -21.57 10.04 23.03
CA GLY A 133 -22.83 9.85 22.30
C GLY A 133 -22.68 9.77 20.78
N ALA A 134 -21.55 10.24 20.22
CA ALA A 134 -21.29 10.19 18.79
C ALA A 134 -20.63 8.88 18.33
N VAL A 135 -20.03 8.11 19.25
CA VAL A 135 -19.38 6.83 18.93
C VAL A 135 -20.44 5.75 18.66
N ILE A 136 -20.36 5.08 17.51
CA ILE A 136 -21.29 4.03 17.07
C ILE A 136 -20.55 2.69 17.10
N HIS A 137 -20.60 2.01 18.24
CA HIS A 137 -19.87 0.76 18.49
C HIS A 137 -20.26 -0.40 17.57
N GLU A 138 -21.51 -0.41 17.10
CA GLU A 138 -22.03 -1.42 16.18
C GLU A 138 -21.24 -1.50 14.87
N ARG A 139 -20.59 -0.42 14.47
CA ARG A 139 -19.76 -0.40 13.24
C ARG A 139 -18.52 -1.27 13.35
N ASP A 140 -18.03 -1.59 14.54
CA ASP A 140 -16.93 -2.53 14.74
C ASP A 140 -17.27 -3.94 14.23
N PHE A 141 -18.55 -4.32 14.19
CA PHE A 141 -19.00 -5.61 13.69
C PHE A 141 -19.03 -5.73 12.16
N ASN A 142 -18.65 -4.68 11.42
CA ASN A 142 -18.59 -4.67 9.96
C ASN A 142 -17.21 -5.02 9.39
N PHE A 143 -16.19 -5.18 10.21
CA PHE A 143 -14.87 -5.62 9.78
C PHE A 143 -14.89 -7.07 9.31
N GLU A 144 -14.01 -7.39 8.38
CA GLU A 144 -13.58 -8.75 8.10
C GLU A 144 -12.54 -9.22 9.13
N TYR A 145 -12.41 -10.53 9.35
CA TYR A 145 -11.59 -11.07 10.44
C TYR A 145 -10.15 -10.58 10.44
N PHE A 146 -9.45 -10.69 9.29
CA PHE A 146 -8.05 -10.29 9.22
C PHE A 146 -7.86 -8.77 9.27
N GLY A 147 -8.82 -7.99 8.78
CA GLY A 147 -8.83 -6.54 8.95
C GLY A 147 -8.90 -6.14 10.42
N PHE A 148 -9.83 -6.76 11.17
CA PHE A 148 -9.94 -6.55 12.61
C PHE A 148 -8.68 -7.03 13.36
N LYS A 149 -8.14 -8.21 13.04
CA LYS A 149 -6.91 -8.72 13.69
C LYS A 149 -5.71 -7.84 13.41
N THR A 150 -5.62 -7.24 12.23
CA THR A 150 -4.58 -6.26 11.89
C THR A 150 -4.69 -5.01 12.77
N LEU A 151 -5.91 -4.48 12.96
CA LEU A 151 -6.15 -3.36 13.88
C LEU A 151 -5.77 -3.72 15.32
N GLU A 152 -6.29 -4.84 15.85
CA GLU A 152 -6.07 -5.29 17.21
C GLU A 152 -4.59 -5.50 17.52
N LYS A 153 -3.84 -6.13 16.59
CA LYS A 153 -2.42 -6.41 16.76
C LYS A 153 -1.57 -5.15 16.75
N SER A 154 -1.77 -4.26 15.78
CA SER A 154 -0.79 -3.25 15.40
C SER A 154 -1.26 -1.80 15.55
N TYR A 155 -2.56 -1.51 15.56
CA TYR A 155 -3.07 -0.14 15.50
C TYR A 155 -3.70 0.37 16.79
N LEU A 156 -4.45 -0.49 17.49
CA LEU A 156 -5.14 -0.09 18.70
C LEU A 156 -4.13 0.12 19.84
N LEU A 157 -4.29 1.21 20.59
CA LEU A 157 -3.43 1.53 21.73
C LEU A 157 -3.62 0.52 22.85
N LYS A 158 -2.53 0.21 23.56
CA LYS A 158 -2.45 -0.82 24.59
C LYS A 158 -1.91 -0.22 25.89
N THR A 159 -2.43 -0.72 27.00
CA THR A 159 -1.88 -0.51 28.34
C THR A 159 -1.69 -1.87 29.00
N HIS A 160 -0.66 -2.06 29.82
CA HIS A 160 -0.34 -3.36 30.46
C HIS A 160 -0.27 -4.55 29.48
N GLY A 161 0.16 -4.31 28.22
CA GLY A 161 0.20 -5.34 27.18
C GLY A 161 -1.16 -5.69 26.55
N GLU A 162 -2.27 -5.19 27.10
CA GLU A 162 -3.63 -5.45 26.65
C GLU A 162 -4.22 -4.29 25.84
N THR A 163 -5.05 -4.61 24.85
CA THR A 163 -5.73 -3.60 24.01
C THR A 163 -6.74 -2.81 24.82
N THR A 164 -6.58 -1.49 24.86
CA THR A 164 -7.38 -0.58 25.68
C THR A 164 -8.46 0.15 24.87
N GLU A 165 -8.21 0.46 23.61
CA GLU A 165 -9.19 1.12 22.73
C GLU A 165 -9.88 0.13 21.76
N THR A 166 -11.13 0.45 21.36
CA THR A 166 -11.83 -0.23 20.27
C THR A 166 -11.50 0.47 18.93
N PRO A 167 -11.81 -0.14 17.76
CA PRO A 167 -11.64 0.55 16.49
C PRO A 167 -12.39 1.89 16.42
N GLN A 168 -13.62 1.97 16.96
CA GLN A 168 -14.36 3.22 16.98
C GLN A 168 -13.73 4.26 17.91
N HIS A 169 -13.14 3.85 19.03
CA HIS A 169 -12.37 4.75 19.90
C HIS A 169 -11.13 5.27 19.18
N MET A 170 -10.41 4.42 18.45
CA MET A 170 -9.28 4.85 17.62
C MET A 170 -9.71 5.90 16.59
N TYR A 171 -10.79 5.67 15.83
CA TYR A 171 -11.27 6.62 14.84
C TYR A 171 -11.71 7.95 15.45
N MET A 172 -12.37 7.93 16.61
CA MET A 172 -12.73 9.15 17.32
C MET A 172 -11.49 9.88 17.87
N ARG A 173 -10.50 9.13 18.40
CA ARG A 173 -9.22 9.71 18.86
C ARG A 173 -8.49 10.40 17.71
N VAL A 174 -8.44 9.77 16.54
CA VAL A 174 -7.82 10.35 15.34
C VAL A 174 -8.56 11.62 14.91
N ALA A 175 -9.87 11.59 14.86
CA ALA A 175 -10.68 12.75 14.49
C ALA A 175 -10.48 13.93 15.47
N VAL A 176 -10.49 13.68 16.78
CA VAL A 176 -10.24 14.71 17.81
C VAL A 176 -8.77 15.18 17.76
N GLY A 177 -7.82 14.27 17.58
CA GLY A 177 -6.40 14.60 17.47
C GLY A 177 -6.07 15.52 16.30
N ILE A 178 -6.83 15.42 15.19
CA ILE A 178 -6.69 16.30 14.02
C ILE A 178 -7.44 17.63 14.22
N TRP A 179 -8.67 17.60 14.70
CA TRP A 179 -9.57 18.75 14.66
C TRP A 179 -9.77 19.47 16.00
N GLY A 180 -9.34 18.88 17.12
CA GLY A 180 -9.50 19.47 18.46
C GLY A 180 -10.96 19.85 18.76
N ASP A 181 -11.21 21.14 19.01
CA ASP A 181 -12.53 21.68 19.36
C ASP A 181 -13.47 21.92 18.17
N ASP A 182 -13.01 21.69 16.92
CA ASP A 182 -13.89 21.78 15.73
C ASP A 182 -14.78 20.53 15.59
N PHE A 183 -15.83 20.47 16.40
CA PHE A 183 -16.73 19.32 16.43
C PHE A 183 -17.40 18.97 15.12
N LYS A 184 -17.65 19.96 14.24
CA LYS A 184 -18.22 19.70 12.92
C LYS A 184 -17.28 18.81 12.10
N ASN A 185 -16.02 19.16 12.07
CA ASN A 185 -15.02 18.41 11.33
C ASN A 185 -14.59 17.14 12.08
N VAL A 186 -14.59 17.10 13.43
CA VAL A 186 -14.42 15.88 14.22
C VAL A 186 -15.46 14.82 13.84
N ILE A 187 -16.74 15.17 13.88
CA ILE A 187 -17.81 14.21 13.56
C ILE A 187 -17.74 13.80 12.08
N LYS A 188 -17.51 14.75 11.16
CA LYS A 188 -17.39 14.43 9.74
C LYS A 188 -16.21 13.49 9.45
N THR A 189 -15.06 13.72 10.07
CA THR A 189 -13.87 12.83 9.92
C THR A 189 -14.14 11.46 10.53
N TYR A 190 -14.74 11.41 11.74
CA TYR A 190 -15.15 10.16 12.37
C TYR A 190 -16.12 9.36 11.49
N GLU A 191 -17.13 9.99 10.91
CA GLU A 191 -18.09 9.34 10.02
C GLU A 191 -17.40 8.75 8.76
N LEU A 192 -16.46 9.46 8.17
CA LEU A 192 -15.72 8.95 7.00
C LEU A 192 -14.87 7.73 7.35
N LEU A 193 -14.11 7.79 8.45
CA LEU A 193 -13.25 6.70 8.91
C LEU A 193 -14.10 5.48 9.36
N SER A 194 -15.10 5.73 10.19
CA SER A 194 -15.94 4.71 10.80
C SER A 194 -16.82 3.95 9.80
N ASN A 195 -17.23 4.58 8.69
CA ASN A 195 -17.97 3.95 7.60
C ASN A 195 -17.06 3.38 6.50
N HIS A 196 -15.74 3.41 6.70
CA HIS A 196 -14.76 2.93 5.72
C HIS A 196 -14.90 3.62 4.36
N LEU A 197 -15.13 4.95 4.34
CA LEU A 197 -15.20 5.74 3.11
C LEU A 197 -13.86 6.39 2.76
N MET A 198 -12.98 6.51 3.71
CA MET A 198 -11.57 6.88 3.56
C MET A 198 -10.76 6.32 4.72
N THR A 199 -9.45 6.28 4.57
CA THR A 199 -8.54 6.04 5.69
C THR A 199 -7.32 6.95 5.60
N HIS A 200 -6.84 7.41 6.75
CA HIS A 200 -5.53 8.00 6.83
C HIS A 200 -4.43 6.92 6.77
N ALA A 201 -3.23 7.34 6.44
CA ALA A 201 -2.07 6.45 6.49
C ALA A 201 -1.77 5.99 7.93
N THR A 202 -1.03 4.90 8.03
CA THR A 202 -0.71 4.23 9.30
C THR A 202 -0.15 5.16 10.38
N PRO A 203 0.82 6.07 10.14
CA PRO A 203 1.31 6.96 11.19
C PRO A 203 0.24 7.88 11.76
N THR A 204 -0.69 8.36 10.93
CA THR A 204 -1.82 9.18 11.41
C THR A 204 -2.74 8.38 12.31
N LEU A 205 -3.09 7.14 11.92
CA LEU A 205 -3.95 6.26 12.73
C LEU A 205 -3.29 5.90 14.06
N PHE A 206 -1.96 5.67 14.07
CA PHE A 206 -1.21 5.35 15.29
C PHE A 206 -1.11 6.53 16.25
N ASN A 207 -0.78 7.72 15.74
CA ASN A 207 -0.19 8.79 16.53
C ASN A 207 -1.10 10.00 16.72
N ALA A 208 -2.21 10.13 15.96
CA ALA A 208 -3.11 11.28 16.15
C ALA A 208 -3.70 11.29 17.56
N GLY A 209 -3.60 12.43 18.23
CA GLY A 209 -4.02 12.63 19.62
C GLY A 209 -3.04 12.12 20.68
N THR A 210 -1.91 11.52 20.30
CA THR A 210 -0.87 11.05 21.24
C THR A 210 0.13 12.14 21.59
N LYS A 211 1.04 11.87 22.54
CA LYS A 211 2.06 12.83 23.02
C LYS A 211 3.07 13.26 21.94
N LYS A 212 3.34 12.39 20.96
CA LYS A 212 4.18 12.71 19.80
C LYS A 212 3.40 12.41 18.52
N PRO A 213 2.55 13.35 18.06
CA PRO A 213 1.69 13.12 16.91
C PRO A 213 2.48 13.30 15.60
N GLN A 214 3.46 12.44 15.36
CA GLN A 214 4.11 12.33 14.04
C GLN A 214 3.15 11.58 13.13
N LEU A 215 2.54 12.29 12.19
CA LEU A 215 1.42 11.80 11.36
C LEU A 215 1.82 11.51 9.92
N SER A 216 3.05 11.90 9.52
CA SER A 216 3.53 11.79 8.14
C SER A 216 4.12 10.42 7.86
N SER A 217 3.90 9.91 6.65
CA SER A 217 4.40 8.59 6.24
C SER A 217 5.73 8.65 5.53
N CYS A 218 5.96 9.69 4.72
CA CYS A 218 7.00 9.72 3.70
C CYS A 218 7.89 10.94 3.87
N PHE A 219 9.20 10.68 3.79
CA PHE A 219 10.24 11.69 3.92
C PHE A 219 11.25 11.54 2.78
N LEU A 220 11.63 12.65 2.16
CA LEU A 220 12.65 12.71 1.13
C LEU A 220 13.78 13.60 1.60
N LEU A 221 14.99 13.07 1.55
CA LEU A 221 16.20 13.76 1.91
C LEU A 221 17.21 13.72 0.77
N MET A 222 18.01 14.75 0.68
CA MET A 222 19.26 14.74 -0.06
C MET A 222 20.42 14.66 0.93
N MET A 223 21.52 13.99 0.57
CA MET A 223 22.76 14.05 1.33
C MET A 223 23.16 15.53 1.53
N SER A 224 23.26 15.97 2.76
CA SER A 224 23.39 17.40 3.10
C SER A 224 24.62 18.05 2.48
N ASP A 225 25.75 17.31 2.47
CA ASP A 225 27.00 17.74 1.87
C ASP A 225 27.92 16.52 1.64
N ASP A 226 28.84 16.65 0.68
CA ASP A 226 29.90 15.65 0.41
C ASP A 226 31.08 15.83 1.39
N SER A 227 30.78 15.74 2.67
CA SER A 227 31.74 15.83 3.77
C SER A 227 31.34 14.91 4.92
N ILE A 228 32.29 14.54 5.80
CA ILE A 228 31.97 13.71 6.97
C ILE A 228 30.88 14.36 7.84
N PRO A 229 30.98 15.69 8.20
CA PRO A 229 29.89 16.33 8.95
C PRO A 229 28.54 16.29 8.25
N GLY A 230 28.48 16.51 6.91
CA GLY A 230 27.25 16.48 6.14
C GLY A 230 26.64 15.08 6.05
N ILE A 231 27.48 14.05 5.82
CA ILE A 231 27.04 12.65 5.77
C ILE A 231 26.48 12.21 7.11
N TYR A 232 27.16 12.51 8.22
CA TYR A 232 26.70 12.11 9.55
C TYR A 232 25.52 12.95 10.07
N LYS A 233 25.39 14.22 9.64
CA LYS A 233 24.15 14.99 9.85
C LYS A 233 22.97 14.27 9.20
N THR A 234 23.10 13.90 7.91
CA THR A 234 22.06 13.18 7.19
C THR A 234 21.75 11.83 7.84
N LEU A 235 22.74 11.09 8.31
CA LEU A 235 22.58 9.84 9.03
C LEU A 235 21.78 10.04 10.33
N SER A 236 22.06 11.08 11.08
CA SER A 236 21.33 11.43 12.31
C SER A 236 19.87 11.79 12.00
N ASP A 237 19.64 12.60 10.97
CA ASP A 237 18.28 12.98 10.54
C ASP A 237 17.46 11.75 10.14
N VAL A 238 18.06 10.86 9.34
CA VAL A 238 17.45 9.58 8.91
C VAL A 238 17.11 8.70 10.12
N ALA A 239 17.99 8.59 11.11
CA ALA A 239 17.76 7.82 12.32
C ALA A 239 16.58 8.39 13.14
N VAL A 240 16.52 9.71 13.32
CA VAL A 240 15.43 10.38 14.07
C VAL A 240 14.10 10.26 13.33
N ILE A 241 14.08 10.40 12.01
CA ILE A 241 12.87 10.23 11.19
C ILE A 241 12.39 8.77 11.29
N SER A 242 13.29 7.78 11.17
CA SER A 242 12.96 6.37 11.31
C SER A 242 12.37 6.06 12.69
N GLN A 243 12.99 6.55 13.78
CA GLN A 243 12.47 6.39 15.13
C GLN A 243 11.02 6.88 15.26
N ASN A 244 10.66 7.93 14.52
CA ASN A 244 9.31 8.50 14.50
C ASN A 244 8.40 7.89 13.41
N ALA A 245 8.66 6.67 12.96
CA ALA A 245 7.85 5.89 12.02
C ALA A 245 7.80 6.45 10.58
N GLY A 246 8.80 7.23 10.15
CA GLY A 246 8.93 7.73 8.78
C GLY A 246 9.62 6.75 7.83
N GLY A 247 9.04 6.50 6.66
CA GLY A 247 9.71 5.87 5.53
C GLY A 247 10.56 6.89 4.76
N ILE A 248 11.77 6.52 4.32
CA ILE A 248 12.76 7.47 3.83
C ILE A 248 13.21 7.15 2.41
N GLY A 249 13.22 8.17 1.54
CA GLY A 249 13.98 8.21 0.29
C GLY A 249 15.16 9.15 0.43
N LEU A 250 16.38 8.68 0.14
CA LEU A 250 17.62 9.44 0.27
C LEU A 250 18.35 9.54 -1.06
N ALA A 251 18.52 10.74 -1.58
CA ALA A 251 19.34 11.04 -2.75
C ALA A 251 20.81 11.19 -2.37
N ILE A 252 21.71 10.47 -3.07
CA ILE A 252 23.16 10.49 -2.80
C ILE A 252 23.98 10.91 -4.01
N HIS A 253 23.35 11.53 -5.03
CA HIS A 253 24.00 11.90 -6.28
C HIS A 253 25.21 12.78 -6.11
N ASN A 254 25.26 13.59 -5.05
CA ASN A 254 26.32 14.58 -4.76
C ASN A 254 27.50 14.00 -3.98
N VAL A 255 27.49 12.75 -3.56
CA VAL A 255 28.61 12.12 -2.83
C VAL A 255 29.67 11.64 -3.79
N ARG A 256 30.92 12.04 -3.60
CA ARG A 256 32.06 11.66 -4.47
C ARG A 256 32.27 10.16 -4.55
N SER A 257 32.71 9.71 -5.71
CA SER A 257 32.98 8.31 -5.98
C SER A 257 34.29 7.81 -5.38
N THR A 258 34.47 6.51 -5.42
CA THR A 258 35.72 5.81 -5.08
C THR A 258 36.89 6.40 -5.87
N GLY A 259 38.05 6.58 -5.19
CA GLY A 259 39.27 7.13 -5.78
C GLY A 259 39.29 8.64 -6.00
N SER A 260 38.23 9.37 -5.65
CA SER A 260 38.20 10.84 -5.75
C SER A 260 39.14 11.47 -4.73
N TYR A 261 39.88 12.49 -5.16
CA TYR A 261 40.85 13.19 -4.30
C TYR A 261 40.19 13.91 -3.12
N ILE A 262 40.81 13.81 -1.94
CA ILE A 262 40.38 14.50 -0.72
C ILE A 262 41.38 15.62 -0.42
N LYS A 263 40.93 16.88 -0.54
CA LYS A 263 41.72 18.05 -0.20
C LYS A 263 42.09 18.04 1.30
N GLY A 264 43.30 18.43 1.60
CA GLY A 264 43.81 18.58 2.98
C GLY A 264 44.42 17.34 3.60
N THR A 265 44.05 16.14 3.16
CA THR A 265 44.66 14.86 3.63
C THR A 265 45.56 14.22 2.60
N ASN A 266 45.54 14.70 1.35
CA ASN A 266 46.24 14.12 0.21
C ASN A 266 45.87 12.63 -0.01
N GLY A 267 44.65 12.24 0.42
CA GLY A 267 44.12 10.87 0.28
C GLY A 267 43.05 10.75 -0.81
N THR A 268 42.46 9.58 -0.91
CA THR A 268 41.40 9.26 -1.82
C THR A 268 40.15 8.74 -1.12
N SER A 269 38.99 9.03 -1.69
CA SER A 269 37.70 8.57 -1.18
C SER A 269 37.53 7.05 -1.32
N ASN A 270 36.94 6.40 -0.33
CA ASN A 270 36.50 4.99 -0.41
C ASN A 270 35.14 4.83 -1.14
N GLY A 271 34.51 5.93 -1.57
CA GLY A 271 33.25 5.93 -2.31
C GLY A 271 32.01 5.66 -1.48
N ILE A 272 30.91 5.32 -2.18
CA ILE A 272 29.58 5.22 -1.57
C ILE A 272 29.36 3.90 -0.80
N VAL A 273 30.03 2.81 -1.14
CA VAL A 273 29.72 1.50 -0.54
C VAL A 273 29.98 1.45 0.96
N PRO A 274 31.16 1.83 1.48
CA PRO A 274 31.39 1.87 2.94
C PRO A 274 30.43 2.82 3.67
N MET A 275 30.12 3.97 3.05
CA MET A 275 29.14 4.91 3.58
C MET A 275 27.76 4.26 3.71
N LEU A 276 27.24 3.63 2.65
CA LEU A 276 25.92 3.01 2.64
C LEU A 276 25.81 1.83 3.61
N ARG A 277 26.91 1.14 3.93
CA ARG A 277 26.92 0.13 5.00
C ARG A 277 26.60 0.74 6.37
N VAL A 278 27.04 1.95 6.67
CA VAL A 278 26.68 2.63 7.91
C VAL A 278 25.17 2.93 7.94
N PHE A 279 24.59 3.36 6.82
CA PHE A 279 23.14 3.55 6.69
C PHE A 279 22.37 2.23 6.81
N ASN A 280 22.90 1.14 6.26
CA ASN A 280 22.32 -0.20 6.39
C ASN A 280 22.22 -0.64 7.86
N GLU A 281 23.31 -0.52 8.61
CA GLU A 281 23.31 -0.88 10.03
C GLU A 281 22.42 0.05 10.86
N THR A 282 22.31 1.32 10.47
CA THR A 282 21.37 2.26 11.10
C THR A 282 19.92 1.83 10.84
N ALA A 283 19.56 1.41 9.62
CA ALA A 283 18.24 0.88 9.32
C ALA A 283 17.88 -0.36 10.16
N ARG A 284 18.86 -1.24 10.37
CA ARG A 284 18.70 -2.43 11.22
C ARG A 284 18.56 -2.11 12.71
N TYR A 285 19.27 -1.08 13.18
CA TYR A 285 19.29 -0.69 14.58
C TYR A 285 18.08 0.15 14.99
N VAL A 286 17.67 1.10 14.16
CA VAL A 286 16.61 2.05 14.50
C VAL A 286 15.28 1.58 13.93
N ASP A 287 14.52 0.86 14.74
CA ASP A 287 13.17 0.42 14.41
C ASP A 287 12.19 1.61 14.33
N GLN A 288 11.24 1.53 13.40
CA GLN A 288 10.18 2.51 13.26
C GLN A 288 9.19 2.43 14.43
N GLY A 289 8.89 3.59 15.03
CA GLY A 289 7.88 3.71 16.06
C GLY A 289 8.09 2.84 17.30
N GLY A 290 9.35 2.58 17.68
CA GLY A 290 9.68 1.82 18.88
C GLY A 290 9.42 0.31 18.77
N GLY A 291 9.85 -0.33 17.67
CA GLY A 291 9.73 -1.76 17.46
C GLY A 291 8.47 -2.20 16.70
N LYS A 292 7.64 -1.26 16.23
CA LYS A 292 6.44 -1.59 15.44
C LYS A 292 6.79 -2.11 14.05
N ARG A 293 7.89 -1.61 13.45
CA ARG A 293 8.41 -1.98 12.12
C ARG A 293 9.92 -1.81 12.06
N LYS A 294 10.58 -2.49 11.12
CA LYS A 294 12.00 -2.26 10.83
C LYS A 294 12.22 -0.94 10.12
N GLY A 295 13.36 -0.28 10.39
CA GLY A 295 13.79 0.90 9.64
C GLY A 295 14.01 0.56 8.17
N SER A 296 13.57 1.43 7.26
CA SER A 296 13.65 1.18 5.81
C SER A 296 14.00 2.44 5.05
N PHE A 297 15.06 2.36 4.25
CA PHE A 297 15.60 3.48 3.48
C PHE A 297 15.75 3.07 2.02
N ALA A 298 15.20 3.88 1.10
CA ALA A 298 15.46 3.77 -0.33
C ALA A 298 16.54 4.76 -0.73
N ILE A 299 17.58 4.26 -1.35
CA ILE A 299 18.75 5.06 -1.78
C ILE A 299 18.62 5.33 -3.27
N TYR A 300 18.61 6.60 -3.64
CA TYR A 300 18.47 7.09 -5.00
C TYR A 300 19.79 7.56 -5.56
N ILE A 301 20.16 7.04 -6.72
CA ILE A 301 21.37 7.43 -7.46
C ILE A 301 21.05 7.63 -8.94
N GLU A 302 21.76 8.56 -9.60
CA GLU A 302 21.70 8.70 -11.06
C GLU A 302 22.71 7.77 -11.75
N PRO A 303 22.39 7.19 -12.92
CA PRO A 303 23.22 6.19 -13.57
C PRO A 303 24.58 6.70 -14.12
N TRP A 304 24.81 8.01 -14.13
CA TRP A 304 26.09 8.61 -14.50
C TRP A 304 27.13 8.61 -13.38
N HIS A 305 26.76 8.25 -12.15
CA HIS A 305 27.67 8.23 -11.00
C HIS A 305 28.74 7.14 -11.19
N ALA A 306 30.01 7.45 -10.91
CA ALA A 306 31.12 6.52 -11.20
C ALA A 306 31.05 5.21 -10.38
N ASP A 307 30.42 5.20 -9.23
CA ASP A 307 30.23 4.00 -8.40
C ASP A 307 28.94 3.22 -8.72
N ILE A 308 28.25 3.52 -9.83
CA ILE A 308 26.95 2.90 -10.16
C ILE A 308 27.00 1.37 -10.23
N GLU A 309 28.09 0.81 -10.76
CA GLU A 309 28.24 -0.65 -10.89
C GLU A 309 28.33 -1.32 -9.51
N TYR A 310 29.01 -0.69 -8.54
CA TYR A 310 29.08 -1.18 -7.15
C TYR A 310 27.72 -1.03 -6.43
N PHE A 311 27.01 0.06 -6.72
CA PHE A 311 25.67 0.30 -6.20
C PHE A 311 24.69 -0.80 -6.60
N LEU A 312 24.70 -1.22 -7.87
CA LEU A 312 23.84 -2.30 -8.38
C LEU A 312 24.10 -3.66 -7.72
N ASP A 313 25.31 -3.85 -7.17
CA ASP A 313 25.69 -5.10 -6.50
C ASP A 313 25.34 -5.15 -5.01
N LEU A 314 24.90 -4.04 -4.39
CA LEU A 314 24.70 -3.94 -2.92
C LEU A 314 23.74 -4.98 -2.35
N ARG A 315 22.73 -5.40 -3.09
CA ARG A 315 21.72 -6.38 -2.64
C ARG A 315 21.93 -7.80 -3.15
N LYS A 316 22.93 -8.04 -3.98
CA LYS A 316 23.18 -9.39 -4.51
C LYS A 316 23.42 -10.41 -3.41
N ASN A 317 22.91 -11.63 -3.62
CA ASN A 317 23.04 -12.74 -2.67
C ASN A 317 24.46 -13.35 -2.64
N THR A 318 25.27 -13.10 -3.66
CA THR A 318 26.62 -13.61 -3.83
C THR A 318 27.67 -12.52 -3.64
N GLY A 319 28.93 -12.92 -3.49
CA GLY A 319 30.08 -12.04 -3.37
C GLY A 319 30.48 -11.70 -1.93
N LYS A 320 31.39 -10.74 -1.78
CA LYS A 320 31.94 -10.36 -0.46
C LYS A 320 30.96 -9.56 0.35
N GLU A 321 30.73 -9.96 1.61
CA GLU A 321 29.77 -9.32 2.51
C GLU A 321 30.09 -7.85 2.82
N GLU A 322 31.38 -7.51 2.87
CA GLU A 322 31.82 -6.12 3.06
C GLU A 322 31.43 -5.16 1.92
N LEU A 323 30.97 -5.70 0.77
CA LEU A 323 30.47 -4.93 -0.37
C LEU A 323 28.95 -4.96 -0.50
N ARG A 324 28.25 -5.40 0.54
CA ARG A 324 26.77 -5.55 0.56
C ARG A 324 26.13 -4.64 1.57
N ALA A 325 24.90 -4.21 1.25
CA ALA A 325 24.00 -3.43 2.11
C ALA A 325 22.55 -3.85 1.78
N ARG A 326 22.19 -5.10 2.18
CA ARG A 326 20.96 -5.78 1.72
C ARG A 326 19.68 -5.25 2.33
N ASP A 327 19.75 -4.58 3.48
CA ASP A 327 18.59 -4.00 4.15
C ASP A 327 18.19 -2.61 3.57
N LEU A 328 19.04 -2.04 2.69
CA LEU A 328 18.70 -0.83 1.94
C LEU A 328 17.96 -1.19 0.65
N PHE A 329 16.97 -0.38 0.29
CA PHE A 329 16.33 -0.46 -1.02
C PHE A 329 17.07 0.43 -2.01
N LEU A 330 17.19 -0.02 -3.25
CA LEU A 330 17.94 0.68 -4.30
C LEU A 330 16.98 1.27 -5.32
N ALA A 331 17.27 2.48 -5.77
CA ALA A 331 16.47 3.19 -6.75
C ALA A 331 17.34 3.95 -7.76
N LEU A 332 16.95 3.92 -9.02
CA LEU A 332 17.58 4.71 -10.08
C LEU A 332 16.74 5.96 -10.37
N TRP A 333 17.41 7.08 -10.39
CA TRP A 333 16.88 8.37 -10.82
C TRP A 333 17.42 8.67 -12.22
N THR A 334 16.66 8.21 -13.25
CA THR A 334 17.15 7.99 -14.62
C THR A 334 16.86 9.18 -15.51
N PRO A 335 17.87 9.88 -16.05
CA PRO A 335 17.66 10.94 -17.03
C PRO A 335 17.29 10.36 -18.40
N ASP A 336 16.51 11.12 -19.20
CA ASP A 336 16.09 10.74 -20.54
C ASP A 336 17.28 10.43 -21.47
N LEU A 337 18.38 11.16 -21.32
CA LEU A 337 19.61 10.96 -22.08
C LEU A 337 20.16 9.54 -21.92
N PHE A 338 20.11 8.95 -20.71
CA PHE A 338 20.55 7.58 -20.49
C PHE A 338 19.68 6.59 -21.28
N MET A 339 18.35 6.74 -21.19
CA MET A 339 17.41 5.89 -21.93
C MET A 339 17.64 6.00 -23.44
N GLN A 340 17.87 7.20 -23.94
CA GLN A 340 18.17 7.43 -25.34
C GLN A 340 19.49 6.75 -25.76
N ARG A 341 20.56 6.89 -24.95
CA ARG A 341 21.86 6.23 -25.22
C ARG A 341 21.75 4.70 -25.21
N VAL A 342 20.92 4.13 -24.35
CA VAL A 342 20.61 2.67 -24.36
C VAL A 342 19.89 2.28 -25.66
N LYS A 343 18.90 3.06 -26.08
CA LYS A 343 18.13 2.84 -27.33
C LYS A 343 19.05 2.87 -28.56
N ASP A 344 19.91 3.86 -28.64
CA ASP A 344 20.81 4.11 -29.77
C ASP A 344 22.10 3.29 -29.72
N SER A 345 22.29 2.44 -28.70
CA SER A 345 23.55 1.67 -28.49
C SER A 345 24.79 2.55 -28.33
N GLY A 346 24.62 3.76 -27.75
CA GLY A 346 25.67 4.73 -27.55
C GLY A 346 26.57 4.39 -26.35
N GLU A 347 27.61 5.20 -26.19
CA GLU A 347 28.50 5.17 -25.02
C GLU A 347 27.88 5.95 -23.87
N TRP A 348 28.28 5.60 -22.66
CA TRP A 348 27.85 6.26 -21.43
C TRP A 348 29.04 6.53 -20.53
N SER A 349 29.24 7.79 -20.21
CA SER A 349 30.35 8.24 -19.38
C SER A 349 29.96 8.34 -17.92
N LEU A 350 30.81 7.83 -17.04
CA LEU A 350 30.64 7.82 -15.60
C LEU A 350 31.52 8.89 -14.97
N PHE A 351 30.94 9.70 -14.11
CA PHE A 351 31.59 10.82 -13.46
C PHE A 351 31.58 10.70 -11.94
N SER A 352 32.61 11.26 -11.28
CA SER A 352 32.48 11.61 -9.87
C SER A 352 31.76 12.95 -9.73
N PRO A 353 30.81 13.10 -8.82
CA PRO A 353 30.14 14.40 -8.58
C PRO A 353 31.12 15.53 -8.28
N SER A 354 32.27 15.23 -7.67
CA SER A 354 33.34 16.22 -7.43
C SER A 354 33.94 16.81 -8.70
N ASP A 355 33.89 16.09 -9.83
CA ASP A 355 34.46 16.52 -11.11
C ASP A 355 33.42 17.28 -11.97
N VAL A 356 32.13 17.06 -11.69
CA VAL A 356 30.97 17.66 -12.40
C VAL A 356 29.98 18.27 -11.39
N PRO A 357 30.41 19.24 -10.60
CA PRO A 357 29.60 19.78 -9.51
C PRO A 357 28.30 20.40 -10.04
N GLY A 358 27.18 20.07 -9.38
CA GLY A 358 25.85 20.62 -9.69
C GLY A 358 25.11 19.96 -10.83
N ILE A 359 25.65 18.94 -11.50
CA ILE A 359 24.95 18.26 -12.60
C ILE A 359 23.64 17.59 -12.15
N TRP A 360 23.56 17.16 -10.91
CA TRP A 360 22.36 16.59 -10.28
C TRP A 360 21.24 17.62 -10.07
N GLU A 361 21.55 18.92 -10.13
CA GLU A 361 20.55 20.01 -10.05
C GLU A 361 19.91 20.32 -11.41
N LEU A 362 20.30 19.64 -12.47
CA LEU A 362 19.85 19.87 -13.84
C LEU A 362 18.99 18.73 -14.34
N TYR A 363 18.05 18.99 -15.25
CA TYR A 363 17.26 17.99 -15.96
C TYR A 363 16.93 18.47 -17.39
N GLY A 364 16.46 17.57 -18.24
CA GLY A 364 16.14 17.90 -19.65
C GLY A 364 17.36 18.39 -20.42
N ASP A 365 17.15 19.39 -21.26
CA ASP A 365 18.17 19.93 -22.17
C ASP A 365 19.37 20.53 -21.41
N ASP A 366 19.14 21.13 -20.25
CA ASP A 366 20.22 21.68 -19.43
C ASP A 366 21.14 20.57 -18.87
N PHE A 367 20.55 19.46 -18.42
CA PHE A 367 21.32 18.27 -18.02
C PHE A 367 22.10 17.69 -19.20
N GLU A 368 21.46 17.49 -20.34
CA GLU A 368 22.11 16.94 -21.54
C GLU A 368 23.30 17.80 -21.95
N LYS A 369 23.12 19.12 -22.02
CA LYS A 369 24.21 20.06 -22.34
C LYS A 369 25.36 19.94 -21.37
N ALA A 370 25.12 19.98 -20.06
CA ALA A 370 26.16 19.87 -19.05
C ALA A 370 26.87 18.51 -19.08
N TYR A 371 26.14 17.43 -19.35
CA TYR A 371 26.69 16.09 -19.50
C TYR A 371 27.62 15.98 -20.71
N LEU A 372 27.21 16.48 -21.88
CA LEU A 372 28.02 16.49 -23.10
C LEU A 372 29.27 17.37 -22.93
N GLU A 373 29.17 18.53 -22.31
CA GLU A 373 30.33 19.39 -21.98
C GLU A 373 31.33 18.66 -21.06
N ALA A 374 30.85 17.88 -20.09
CA ALA A 374 31.69 17.09 -19.21
C ALA A 374 32.40 15.95 -19.97
N GLU A 375 31.72 15.28 -20.90
CA GLU A 375 32.32 14.28 -21.80
C GLU A 375 33.44 14.90 -22.64
N LEU A 376 33.16 16.01 -23.33
CA LEU A 376 34.10 16.70 -24.19
C LEU A 376 35.34 17.24 -23.43
N SER A 377 35.12 17.60 -22.16
CA SER A 377 36.19 18.12 -21.28
C SER A 377 37.07 17.01 -20.68
N GLY A 378 36.82 15.75 -21.00
CA GLY A 378 37.60 14.59 -20.52
C GLY A 378 37.46 14.33 -19.02
N LYS A 379 36.34 14.73 -18.40
CA LYS A 379 36.09 14.56 -16.96
C LYS A 379 35.59 13.16 -16.58
N ALA A 380 35.30 12.30 -17.57
CA ALA A 380 34.83 10.96 -17.34
C ALA A 380 35.88 10.10 -16.60
N ARG A 381 35.45 9.44 -15.54
CA ARG A 381 36.27 8.45 -14.81
C ARG A 381 36.34 7.13 -15.60
N LYS A 382 35.27 6.79 -16.28
CA LYS A 382 35.12 5.58 -17.10
C LYS A 382 34.06 5.85 -18.16
N THR A 383 34.26 5.31 -19.37
CA THR A 383 33.25 5.29 -20.41
C THR A 383 32.93 3.83 -20.74
N ILE A 384 31.66 3.49 -20.81
CA ILE A 384 31.14 2.14 -21.05
C ILE A 384 30.04 2.20 -22.11
N LYS A 385 29.68 1.07 -22.72
CA LYS A 385 28.48 1.01 -23.54
C LYS A 385 27.23 1.16 -22.64
N ALA A 386 26.31 2.04 -23.02
CA ALA A 386 25.08 2.24 -22.27
C ALA A 386 24.29 0.93 -22.08
N ARG A 387 24.31 0.04 -23.09
CA ARG A 387 23.68 -1.28 -23.02
C ARG A 387 24.34 -2.24 -22.03
N ASP A 388 25.63 -2.12 -21.78
CA ASP A 388 26.32 -2.97 -20.79
C ASP A 388 25.85 -2.58 -19.37
N LEU A 389 25.73 -1.28 -19.09
CA LEU A 389 25.15 -0.81 -17.82
C LEU A 389 23.67 -1.20 -17.70
N TRP A 390 22.91 -1.07 -18.80
CA TRP A 390 21.50 -1.48 -18.83
C TRP A 390 21.34 -2.97 -18.49
N THR A 391 22.18 -3.84 -19.05
CA THR A 391 22.16 -5.27 -18.73
C THR A 391 22.40 -5.52 -17.23
N LYS A 392 23.37 -4.82 -16.62
CA LYS A 392 23.62 -4.92 -15.17
C LYS A 392 22.42 -4.43 -14.32
N ILE A 393 21.74 -3.38 -14.77
CA ILE A 393 20.51 -2.90 -14.10
C ILE A 393 19.44 -4.00 -14.16
N ILE A 394 19.18 -4.56 -15.33
CA ILE A 394 18.19 -5.61 -15.53
C ILE A 394 18.54 -6.87 -14.72
N ASP A 395 19.80 -7.29 -14.70
CA ASP A 395 20.25 -8.44 -13.90
C ASP A 395 20.04 -8.22 -12.41
N SER A 396 20.33 -7.02 -11.90
CA SER A 396 20.06 -6.66 -10.50
C SER A 396 18.56 -6.70 -10.19
N GLN A 397 17.72 -6.20 -11.11
CA GLN A 397 16.26 -6.24 -10.94
C GLN A 397 15.71 -7.66 -10.94
N ILE A 398 16.20 -8.52 -11.82
CA ILE A 398 15.77 -9.93 -11.89
C ILE A 398 16.20 -10.68 -10.62
N GLU A 399 17.40 -10.44 -10.09
CA GLU A 399 17.92 -11.14 -8.91
C GLU A 399 17.28 -10.64 -7.61
N THR A 400 17.04 -9.33 -7.46
CA THR A 400 16.71 -8.71 -6.18
C THR A 400 15.37 -7.97 -6.15
N GLY A 401 14.68 -7.83 -7.27
CA GLY A 401 13.47 -7.01 -7.41
C GLY A 401 13.74 -5.51 -7.46
N THR A 402 15.00 -5.08 -7.26
CA THR A 402 15.47 -3.69 -7.27
C THR A 402 16.69 -3.55 -8.19
N PRO A 403 17.12 -2.34 -8.60
CA PRO A 403 16.65 -1.01 -8.20
C PRO A 403 15.27 -0.65 -8.78
N TYR A 404 14.54 0.21 -8.06
CA TYR A 404 13.35 0.87 -8.59
C TYR A 404 13.74 1.72 -9.82
N MET A 405 12.79 1.92 -10.74
CA MET A 405 13.04 2.69 -11.95
C MET A 405 12.15 3.95 -11.97
N LEU A 406 12.76 5.13 -11.86
CA LEU A 406 12.07 6.41 -11.95
C LEU A 406 12.77 7.29 -13.00
N TYR A 407 11.96 8.12 -13.68
CA TYR A 407 12.42 8.96 -14.79
C TYR A 407 12.51 10.42 -14.35
N LYS A 408 13.75 10.91 -14.23
CA LYS A 408 14.10 12.24 -13.72
C LYS A 408 13.42 13.36 -14.48
N ASP A 409 13.49 13.31 -15.82
CA ASP A 409 12.98 14.39 -16.68
C ASP A 409 11.45 14.47 -16.64
N ALA A 410 10.76 13.31 -16.73
CA ALA A 410 9.31 13.23 -16.61
C ALA A 410 8.83 13.74 -15.24
N ALA A 411 9.53 13.36 -14.15
CA ALA A 411 9.22 13.79 -12.79
C ALA A 411 9.31 15.31 -12.64
N ASN A 412 10.36 15.92 -13.17
CA ASN A 412 10.61 17.36 -13.05
C ASN A 412 9.75 18.19 -14.02
N LYS A 413 9.68 17.81 -15.30
CA LYS A 413 8.88 18.52 -16.33
C LYS A 413 7.38 18.57 -15.97
N LYS A 414 6.88 17.54 -15.24
CA LYS A 414 5.47 17.40 -14.86
C LYS A 414 5.19 17.69 -13.38
N SER A 415 6.05 18.43 -12.70
CA SER A 415 5.85 18.80 -11.29
C SER A 415 5.30 20.23 -11.16
N ASN A 416 4.39 20.42 -10.20
CA ASN A 416 3.97 21.75 -9.80
C ASN A 416 5.02 22.47 -8.93
N GLN A 417 6.07 21.80 -8.49
CA GLN A 417 7.17 22.37 -7.69
C GLN A 417 8.39 22.75 -8.54
N GLN A 418 8.27 22.86 -9.86
CA GLN A 418 9.35 23.26 -10.78
C GLN A 418 10.01 24.59 -10.42
N ASN A 419 9.25 25.52 -9.86
CA ASN A 419 9.74 26.84 -9.46
C ASN A 419 10.69 26.80 -8.24
N LEU A 420 10.80 25.68 -7.54
CA LEU A 420 11.67 25.52 -6.38
C LEU A 420 13.09 25.06 -6.78
N GLY A 421 13.18 24.28 -7.83
CA GLY A 421 14.41 23.64 -8.29
C GLY A 421 14.16 22.20 -8.76
N THR A 422 15.24 21.44 -8.91
CA THR A 422 15.16 20.07 -9.40
C THR A 422 14.80 19.10 -8.28
N ILE A 423 13.78 18.25 -8.53
CA ILE A 423 13.45 17.10 -7.69
C ILE A 423 14.50 16.01 -7.95
N LYS A 424 15.07 15.44 -6.88
CA LYS A 424 16.26 14.57 -6.94
C LYS A 424 15.99 13.12 -6.58
N SER A 425 14.81 12.83 -6.03
CA SER A 425 14.43 11.47 -5.60
C SER A 425 12.93 11.35 -5.42
N SER A 426 12.51 10.16 -5.04
CA SER A 426 11.20 9.86 -4.49
C SER A 426 11.36 9.32 -3.06
N ASN A 427 10.25 8.89 -2.46
CA ASN A 427 10.24 8.26 -1.13
C ASN A 427 10.60 6.76 -1.20
N LEU A 428 10.32 6.03 -0.12
CA LEU A 428 10.54 4.59 -0.03
C LEU A 428 9.71 3.79 -1.05
N CYS A 429 8.48 4.23 -1.35
CA CYS A 429 7.53 3.49 -2.20
C CYS A 429 7.26 4.15 -3.57
N THR A 430 8.03 5.15 -3.96
CA THR A 430 8.05 5.75 -5.31
C THR A 430 6.83 6.60 -5.73
N GLU A 431 5.89 6.88 -4.81
CA GLU A 431 4.70 7.70 -5.11
C GLU A 431 4.90 9.19 -4.82
N ILE A 432 5.88 9.58 -4.00
CA ILE A 432 6.11 10.97 -3.60
C ILE A 432 7.18 11.60 -4.47
N LEU A 433 6.87 12.74 -5.06
CA LEU A 433 7.80 13.57 -5.82
C LEU A 433 7.71 15.00 -5.31
N GLU A 434 8.61 15.35 -4.42
CA GLU A 434 8.69 16.66 -3.76
C GLU A 434 10.11 17.20 -3.79
N TYR A 435 10.23 18.53 -3.84
CA TYR A 435 11.52 19.21 -3.78
C TYR A 435 12.16 19.00 -2.41
N THR A 436 13.46 18.74 -2.43
CA THR A 436 14.29 18.63 -1.22
C THR A 436 15.70 19.17 -1.49
N ASP A 437 16.29 19.78 -0.47
CA ASP A 437 17.69 20.22 -0.44
C ASP A 437 18.28 20.07 0.97
N LYS A 438 19.43 20.70 1.22
CA LYS A 438 20.08 20.66 2.54
C LYS A 438 19.30 21.37 3.66
N ASP A 439 18.41 22.30 3.32
CA ASP A 439 17.65 23.15 4.24
C ASP A 439 16.16 22.79 4.29
N GLU A 440 15.70 21.94 3.35
CA GLU A 440 14.31 21.48 3.22
C GLU A 440 14.27 19.95 2.99
N GLN A 441 13.73 19.22 3.96
CA GLN A 441 13.46 17.79 3.85
C GLN A 441 11.98 17.60 3.55
N ALA A 442 11.66 17.02 2.41
CA ALA A 442 10.28 16.87 1.97
C ALA A 442 9.49 15.90 2.85
N VAL A 443 8.22 16.23 3.06
CA VAL A 443 7.31 15.45 3.90
C VAL A 443 5.95 15.36 3.24
N CYS A 444 5.38 14.15 3.17
CA CYS A 444 4.02 13.97 2.67
C CYS A 444 3.10 13.29 3.66
N ASN A 445 1.89 13.83 3.79
CA ASN A 445 0.80 13.27 4.57
C ASN A 445 -0.19 12.58 3.65
N LEU A 446 -0.51 11.31 3.96
CA LEU A 446 -1.22 10.42 3.06
C LEU A 446 -2.60 10.01 3.58
N ALA A 447 -3.52 9.81 2.64
CA ALA A 447 -4.79 9.16 2.85
C ALA A 447 -5.21 8.39 1.58
N SER A 448 -6.01 7.34 1.72
CA SER A 448 -6.54 6.58 0.60
C SER A 448 -8.05 6.42 0.65
N ILE A 449 -8.65 6.30 -0.52
CA ILE A 449 -10.10 6.23 -0.73
C ILE A 449 -10.43 4.85 -1.31
N PRO A 450 -11.25 4.02 -0.63
CA PRO A 450 -11.68 2.72 -1.12
C PRO A 450 -12.74 2.90 -2.22
N VAL A 451 -12.31 2.96 -3.48
CA VAL A 451 -13.17 3.31 -4.62
C VAL A 451 -14.33 2.34 -4.84
N ASN A 452 -14.19 1.09 -4.42
CA ASN A 452 -15.26 0.08 -4.44
C ASN A 452 -16.47 0.41 -3.55
N LYS A 453 -16.38 1.41 -2.69
CA LYS A 453 -17.50 1.91 -1.87
C LYS A 453 -18.38 2.94 -2.60
N PHE A 454 -17.89 3.50 -3.72
CA PHE A 454 -18.56 4.58 -4.44
C PHE A 454 -19.25 4.05 -5.70
N LEU A 455 -20.23 3.19 -5.49
CA LEU A 455 -21.09 2.63 -6.52
C LEU A 455 -22.54 3.00 -6.27
N LYS A 456 -23.29 3.28 -7.34
CA LYS A 456 -24.73 3.45 -7.31
C LYS A 456 -25.41 2.52 -8.31
N SER A 457 -26.65 2.11 -7.99
CA SER A 457 -27.45 1.27 -8.88
C SER A 457 -27.81 2.03 -10.17
N THR A 458 -27.75 1.36 -11.32
CA THR A 458 -28.28 1.89 -12.57
C THR A 458 -29.80 1.66 -12.70
N ASP A 459 -30.39 0.84 -11.83
CA ASP A 459 -31.84 0.68 -11.71
C ASP A 459 -32.40 1.70 -10.69
N ASN A 460 -33.05 2.73 -11.20
CA ASN A 460 -33.62 3.81 -10.39
C ASN A 460 -34.71 3.36 -9.39
N ARG A 461 -35.16 2.09 -9.46
CA ARG A 461 -36.18 1.51 -8.55
C ARG A 461 -35.57 0.85 -7.31
N THR A 462 -34.25 0.72 -7.26
CA THR A 462 -33.56 0.10 -6.11
C THR A 462 -32.21 0.76 -5.85
N SER A 463 -31.88 0.92 -4.57
CA SER A 463 -30.55 1.33 -4.12
C SER A 463 -29.58 0.15 -3.98
N LYS A 464 -30.05 -1.09 -4.18
CA LYS A 464 -29.18 -2.27 -4.06
C LYS A 464 -28.17 -2.31 -5.21
N ILE A 465 -26.91 -2.40 -4.84
CA ILE A 465 -25.81 -2.60 -5.78
C ILE A 465 -25.84 -4.06 -6.24
N ALA A 466 -26.08 -4.26 -7.53
CA ALA A 466 -26.03 -5.56 -8.17
C ALA A 466 -25.02 -5.54 -9.30
N ARG A 467 -24.31 -6.65 -9.48
CA ARG A 467 -23.30 -6.82 -10.53
C ARG A 467 -23.90 -6.55 -11.91
N GLY A 468 -23.15 -5.81 -12.74
CA GLY A 468 -23.60 -5.42 -14.08
C GLY A 468 -24.77 -4.43 -14.12
N LYS A 469 -25.23 -3.96 -12.94
CA LYS A 469 -26.31 -2.98 -12.78
C LYS A 469 -25.90 -1.84 -11.85
N CYS A 470 -24.65 -1.45 -11.88
CA CYS A 470 -24.11 -0.35 -11.09
C CYS A 470 -23.05 0.41 -11.86
N GLU A 471 -22.86 1.66 -11.48
CA GLU A 471 -21.83 2.54 -12.02
C GLU A 471 -21.16 3.32 -10.90
N VAL A 472 -20.04 4.00 -11.18
CA VAL A 472 -19.34 4.83 -10.19
C VAL A 472 -20.19 6.03 -9.80
N ASP A 473 -20.36 6.25 -8.50
CA ASP A 473 -20.96 7.45 -7.94
C ASP A 473 -19.90 8.56 -7.80
N HIS A 474 -19.65 9.26 -8.90
CA HIS A 474 -18.68 10.34 -8.94
C HIS A 474 -19.02 11.51 -7.99
N LYS A 475 -20.30 11.72 -7.65
CA LYS A 475 -20.68 12.77 -6.71
C LYS A 475 -20.29 12.42 -5.29
N ALA A 476 -20.57 11.20 -4.85
CA ALA A 476 -20.15 10.72 -3.54
C ALA A 476 -18.62 10.65 -3.43
N LEU A 477 -17.94 10.19 -4.50
CA LEU A 477 -16.49 10.16 -4.58
C LEU A 477 -15.88 11.59 -4.48
N TYR A 478 -16.48 12.56 -5.16
CA TYR A 478 -16.10 13.97 -5.06
C TYR A 478 -16.20 14.48 -3.62
N ASP A 479 -17.34 14.26 -2.95
CA ASP A 479 -17.60 14.79 -1.62
C ASP A 479 -16.59 14.23 -0.59
N VAL A 480 -16.25 12.94 -0.68
CA VAL A 480 -15.26 12.31 0.19
C VAL A 480 -13.85 12.80 -0.14
N SER A 481 -13.50 12.92 -1.42
CA SER A 481 -12.19 13.41 -1.85
C SER A 481 -11.95 14.87 -1.40
N TYR A 482 -12.96 15.70 -1.51
CA TYR A 482 -12.94 17.08 -1.01
C TYR A 482 -12.65 17.14 0.50
N GLN A 483 -13.38 16.36 1.29
CA GLN A 483 -13.16 16.34 2.74
C GLN A 483 -11.82 15.72 3.13
N THR A 484 -11.35 14.71 2.40
CA THR A 484 -10.03 14.09 2.61
C THR A 484 -8.92 15.11 2.43
N ALA A 485 -8.99 15.96 1.40
CA ALA A 485 -8.02 17.04 1.18
C ALA A 485 -8.03 18.04 2.36
N ILE A 486 -9.22 18.41 2.86
CA ILE A 486 -9.37 19.29 4.03
C ILE A 486 -8.73 18.64 5.28
N ASN A 487 -8.97 17.35 5.52
CA ASN A 487 -8.38 16.64 6.66
C ASN A 487 -6.85 16.63 6.58
N LEU A 488 -6.29 16.32 5.41
CA LEU A 488 -4.83 16.29 5.22
C LEU A 488 -4.18 17.66 5.38
N ASN A 489 -4.87 18.74 4.99
CA ASN A 489 -4.39 20.10 5.28
C ASN A 489 -4.29 20.35 6.80
N LYS A 490 -5.30 19.89 7.56
CA LYS A 490 -5.26 20.03 9.01
C LYS A 490 -4.20 19.16 9.66
N VAL A 491 -3.93 17.97 9.09
CA VAL A 491 -2.81 17.11 9.53
C VAL A 491 -1.47 17.83 9.45
N ILE A 492 -1.20 18.60 8.38
CA ILE A 492 0.02 19.42 8.27
C ILE A 492 0.17 20.36 9.47
N ASP A 493 -0.92 20.99 9.92
CA ASP A 493 -0.89 22.01 10.99
C ASP A 493 -0.69 21.43 12.40
N VAL A 494 -1.09 20.17 12.61
CA VAL A 494 -1.02 19.49 13.94
C VAL A 494 0.08 18.44 14.02
N ASN A 495 0.82 18.23 12.96
CA ASN A 495 1.89 17.24 12.87
C ASN A 495 3.08 17.59 13.75
N TYR A 496 3.67 16.59 14.41
CA TYR A 496 4.99 16.71 15.01
C TYR A 496 6.06 16.44 13.95
N TYR A 497 6.99 17.36 13.78
CA TYR A 497 8.06 17.24 12.81
C TYR A 497 9.38 16.78 13.46
N PRO A 498 10.00 15.69 12.97
CA PRO A 498 11.24 15.15 13.54
C PRO A 498 12.44 16.10 13.44
N THR A 499 12.49 16.93 12.38
CA THR A 499 13.56 17.91 12.14
C THR A 499 12.97 19.26 11.76
N LYS A 500 13.76 20.34 11.92
CA LYS A 500 13.33 21.70 11.50
C LYS A 500 13.18 21.81 9.98
N GLU A 501 14.00 21.07 9.25
CA GLU A 501 13.98 21.03 7.79
C GLU A 501 12.69 20.36 7.27
N THR A 502 12.17 19.35 7.98
CA THR A 502 10.87 18.73 7.66
C THR A 502 9.71 19.68 7.94
N GLU A 503 9.72 20.39 9.07
CA GLU A 503 8.70 21.38 9.38
C GLU A 503 8.68 22.51 8.33
N ARG A 504 9.86 23.06 8.01
CA ARG A 504 10.01 24.13 7.02
C ARG A 504 9.44 23.73 5.66
N SER A 505 9.83 22.58 5.13
CA SER A 505 9.37 22.10 3.83
C SER A 505 7.84 21.91 3.82
N ASN A 506 7.31 21.17 4.80
CA ASN A 506 5.90 20.81 4.80
C ASN A 506 4.95 22.01 5.03
N THR A 507 5.33 22.93 5.90
CA THR A 507 4.52 24.14 6.15
C THR A 507 4.58 25.13 5.00
N ARG A 508 5.75 25.25 4.33
CA ARG A 508 5.96 26.16 3.20
C ARG A 508 5.25 25.73 1.93
N HIS A 509 5.32 24.45 1.58
CA HIS A 509 4.80 23.93 0.31
C HIS A 509 3.45 23.21 0.45
N ARG A 510 3.11 22.78 1.66
CA ARG A 510 1.85 22.10 2.02
C ARG A 510 1.43 20.98 1.06
N PRO A 511 2.33 20.06 0.68
CA PRO A 511 1.95 18.92 -0.16
C PRO A 511 1.11 17.92 0.64
N ILE A 512 0.18 17.27 -0.05
CA ILE A 512 -0.59 16.13 0.45
C ILE A 512 -0.60 15.02 -0.59
N GLY A 513 -0.94 13.80 -0.17
CA GLY A 513 -1.00 12.65 -1.07
C GLY A 513 -2.28 11.84 -0.87
N ILE A 514 -3.22 11.98 -1.79
CA ILE A 514 -4.44 11.17 -1.83
C ILE A 514 -4.23 10.03 -2.82
N GLY A 515 -4.47 8.80 -2.37
CA GLY A 515 -4.46 7.60 -3.19
C GLY A 515 -5.79 6.89 -3.17
N ILE A 516 -5.82 5.71 -3.76
CA ILE A 516 -7.00 4.84 -3.81
C ILE A 516 -6.67 3.42 -3.34
N GLN A 517 -7.70 2.65 -3.04
CA GLN A 517 -7.62 1.20 -2.84
C GLN A 517 -8.91 0.55 -3.35
N GLY A 518 -8.86 -0.75 -3.64
CA GLY A 518 -10.05 -1.50 -4.06
C GLY A 518 -10.45 -1.30 -5.52
N LEU A 519 -9.53 -0.95 -6.43
CA LEU A 519 -9.87 -0.81 -7.86
C LEU A 519 -10.26 -2.16 -8.49
N ALA A 520 -9.56 -3.25 -8.12
CA ALA A 520 -9.91 -4.60 -8.57
C ALA A 520 -11.29 -5.03 -8.07
N ASP A 521 -11.61 -4.74 -6.79
CA ASP A 521 -12.93 -4.99 -6.22
C ASP A 521 -14.02 -4.20 -6.96
N LEU A 522 -13.75 -2.94 -7.29
CA LEU A 522 -14.68 -2.11 -8.06
C LEU A 522 -15.03 -2.76 -9.40
N PHE A 523 -14.02 -3.19 -10.17
CA PHE A 523 -14.24 -3.82 -11.48
C PHE A 523 -14.94 -5.17 -11.35
N ALA A 524 -14.61 -5.96 -10.32
CA ALA A 524 -15.31 -7.21 -10.03
C ALA A 524 -16.81 -6.98 -9.72
N ILE A 525 -17.15 -5.94 -8.93
CA ILE A 525 -18.53 -5.59 -8.61
C ILE A 525 -19.27 -5.06 -9.83
N ILE A 526 -18.64 -4.21 -10.66
CA ILE A 526 -19.23 -3.75 -11.93
C ILE A 526 -19.39 -4.94 -12.89
N GLY A 527 -18.49 -5.92 -12.84
CA GLY A 527 -18.54 -7.13 -13.67
C GLY A 527 -17.78 -7.00 -14.98
N ILE A 528 -16.67 -6.28 -14.99
CA ILE A 528 -15.84 -6.03 -16.16
C ILE A 528 -14.40 -6.53 -15.95
N PRO A 529 -13.70 -7.00 -17.00
CA PRO A 529 -12.28 -7.33 -16.95
C PRO A 529 -11.43 -6.11 -16.62
N PHE A 530 -10.33 -6.33 -15.86
CA PHE A 530 -9.49 -5.25 -15.34
C PHE A 530 -8.89 -4.33 -16.40
N THR A 531 -8.59 -4.85 -17.58
CA THR A 531 -7.90 -4.11 -18.66
C THR A 531 -8.75 -3.83 -19.90
N CYS A 532 -10.07 -4.02 -19.82
CA CYS A 532 -10.97 -3.67 -20.92
C CYS A 532 -11.05 -2.13 -21.11
N LEU A 533 -11.56 -1.70 -22.26
CA LEU A 533 -11.67 -0.25 -22.59
C LEU A 533 -12.52 0.51 -21.57
N GLU A 534 -13.59 -0.10 -21.08
CA GLU A 534 -14.44 0.50 -20.05
C GLU A 534 -13.69 0.68 -18.72
N ALA A 535 -12.91 -0.32 -18.29
CA ALA A 535 -12.09 -0.25 -17.09
C ALA A 535 -11.01 0.85 -17.23
N LYS A 536 -10.36 0.98 -18.39
CA LYS A 536 -9.40 2.05 -18.66
C LYS A 536 -10.06 3.43 -18.53
N LYS A 537 -11.26 3.61 -19.07
CA LYS A 537 -12.03 4.85 -18.95
C LYS A 537 -12.43 5.16 -17.51
N ILE A 538 -12.99 4.19 -16.79
CA ILE A 538 -13.37 4.35 -15.37
C ILE A 538 -12.16 4.70 -14.51
N ASN A 539 -11.01 4.05 -14.75
CA ASN A 539 -9.75 4.35 -14.07
C ASN A 539 -9.36 5.85 -14.23
N GLU A 540 -9.46 6.40 -15.43
CA GLU A 540 -9.16 7.81 -15.68
C GLU A 540 -10.18 8.73 -15.00
N GLU A 541 -11.48 8.47 -15.14
CA GLU A 541 -12.55 9.28 -14.59
C GLU A 541 -12.56 9.32 -13.04
N ILE A 542 -12.16 8.23 -12.38
CA ILE A 542 -11.98 8.19 -10.92
C ILE A 542 -10.89 9.19 -10.50
N PHE A 543 -9.72 9.12 -11.13
CA PHE A 543 -8.60 10.00 -10.78
C PHE A 543 -8.87 11.45 -11.17
N GLU A 544 -9.58 11.71 -12.27
CA GLU A 544 -10.06 13.05 -12.61
C GLU A 544 -10.97 13.62 -11.51
N THR A 545 -11.92 12.81 -11.03
CA THR A 545 -12.85 13.22 -9.96
C THR A 545 -12.13 13.56 -8.67
N ILE A 546 -11.19 12.70 -8.23
CA ILE A 546 -10.42 12.90 -7.00
C ILE A 546 -9.53 14.15 -7.11
N TYR A 547 -8.85 14.33 -8.25
CA TYR A 547 -7.97 15.48 -8.48
C TYR A 547 -8.77 16.79 -8.54
N PHE A 548 -9.90 16.80 -9.24
CA PHE A 548 -10.76 17.96 -9.29
C PHE A 548 -11.29 18.34 -7.90
N ALA A 549 -11.82 17.39 -7.15
CA ALA A 549 -12.36 17.61 -5.81
C ALA A 549 -11.29 18.13 -4.83
N ALA A 550 -10.10 17.54 -4.85
CA ALA A 550 -8.98 17.94 -4.01
C ALA A 550 -8.49 19.36 -4.37
N MET A 551 -8.46 19.70 -5.65
CA MET A 551 -8.08 21.05 -6.11
C MET A 551 -9.12 22.10 -5.69
N VAL A 552 -10.43 21.79 -5.80
CA VAL A 552 -11.49 22.69 -5.32
C VAL A 552 -11.34 22.91 -3.81
N ALA A 553 -11.11 21.85 -3.02
CA ALA A 553 -10.88 21.95 -1.58
C ALA A 553 -9.66 22.84 -1.27
N SER A 554 -8.57 22.67 -2.02
CA SER A 554 -7.34 23.43 -1.87
C SER A 554 -7.55 24.92 -2.18
N VAL A 555 -8.33 25.25 -3.20
CA VAL A 555 -8.71 26.65 -3.53
C VAL A 555 -9.61 27.23 -2.45
N ASP A 556 -10.60 26.49 -1.97
CA ASP A 556 -11.50 26.98 -0.93
C ASP A 556 -10.78 27.22 0.41
N LEU A 557 -9.78 26.40 0.73
CA LEU A 557 -8.88 26.66 1.86
C LEU A 557 -8.01 27.89 1.60
N ALA A 558 -7.47 28.05 0.39
CA ALA A 558 -6.67 29.23 0.05
C ALA A 558 -7.46 30.55 0.17
N LYS A 559 -8.75 30.56 -0.16
CA LYS A 559 -9.64 31.73 0.04
C LYS A 559 -9.77 32.12 1.52
N LYS A 560 -9.66 31.16 2.45
CA LYS A 560 -9.84 31.37 3.90
C LYS A 560 -8.51 31.61 4.63
N GLU A 561 -7.47 30.83 4.28
CA GLU A 561 -6.23 30.73 5.05
C GLU A 561 -5.01 31.20 4.25
N GLY A 562 -5.22 31.61 3.00
CA GLY A 562 -4.14 32.00 2.09
C GLY A 562 -3.57 30.82 1.31
N LYS A 563 -2.95 31.13 0.18
CA LYS A 563 -2.24 30.15 -0.66
C LYS A 563 -0.96 29.67 0.03
N TYR A 564 -0.42 28.50 -0.40
CA TYR A 564 0.89 28.04 0.09
C TYR A 564 2.00 29.03 -0.29
N GLU A 565 3.04 29.14 0.55
CA GLU A 565 4.05 30.19 0.44
C GLU A 565 4.76 30.24 -0.92
N SER A 566 5.11 29.07 -1.47
CA SER A 566 5.83 28.96 -2.76
C SER A 566 4.93 28.89 -4.00
N PHE A 567 3.70 29.40 -3.93
CA PHE A 567 2.74 29.34 -5.02
C PHE A 567 3.18 30.11 -6.28
N GLU A 568 3.78 31.31 -6.09
CA GLU A 568 4.17 32.17 -7.22
C GLU A 568 5.26 31.51 -8.07
N GLY A 569 5.12 31.60 -9.37
CA GLY A 569 6.02 31.00 -10.34
C GLY A 569 5.74 29.52 -10.63
N SER A 570 4.90 28.86 -9.83
CA SER A 570 4.50 27.46 -10.06
C SER A 570 3.61 27.34 -11.32
N PRO A 571 3.49 26.14 -11.92
CA PRO A 571 2.52 25.88 -12.99
C PRO A 571 1.08 26.25 -12.63
N LEU A 572 0.64 25.95 -11.39
CA LEU A 572 -0.69 26.35 -10.90
C LEU A 572 -0.90 27.86 -10.92
N SER A 573 0.12 28.66 -10.58
CA SER A 573 0.02 30.13 -10.65
C SER A 573 -0.20 30.66 -12.08
N LYS A 574 0.17 29.84 -13.07
CA LYS A 574 -0.03 30.10 -14.50
C LYS A 574 -1.32 29.44 -15.04
N GLY A 575 -2.13 28.86 -14.17
CA GLY A 575 -3.36 28.15 -14.55
C GLY A 575 -3.12 26.81 -15.23
N GLN A 576 -1.96 26.18 -15.02
CA GLN A 576 -1.64 24.88 -15.58
C GLN A 576 -1.89 23.78 -14.52
N PHE A 577 -2.83 22.89 -14.80
CA PHE A 577 -3.08 21.70 -14.02
C PHE A 577 -2.17 20.54 -14.45
N GLN A 578 -2.18 19.44 -13.69
CA GLN A 578 -1.34 18.29 -13.95
C GLN A 578 -1.53 17.74 -15.39
N PHE A 579 -2.76 17.60 -15.85
CA PHE A 579 -3.02 17.12 -17.22
C PHE A 579 -2.45 18.04 -18.31
N ASN A 580 -2.37 19.37 -18.05
CA ASN A 580 -1.72 20.29 -18.99
C ASN A 580 -0.21 20.01 -19.10
N LEU A 581 0.44 19.64 -18.01
CA LEU A 581 1.87 19.24 -18.01
C LEU A 581 2.10 17.91 -18.74
N TRP A 582 1.04 17.12 -18.98
CA TRP A 582 1.04 15.92 -19.80
C TRP A 582 0.62 16.18 -21.26
N GLY A 583 0.38 17.43 -21.63
CA GLY A 583 0.01 17.84 -22.99
C GLY A 583 -1.49 17.73 -23.29
N PHE A 584 -2.35 17.50 -22.28
CA PHE A 584 -3.81 17.45 -22.44
C PHE A 584 -4.46 18.82 -22.14
N ASN A 585 -5.60 19.06 -22.73
CA ASN A 585 -6.42 20.25 -22.52
C ASN A 585 -7.80 19.87 -21.94
N ASP A 586 -8.56 20.85 -21.48
CA ASP A 586 -9.89 20.65 -20.87
C ASP A 586 -10.87 19.85 -21.77
N LYS A 587 -10.75 19.99 -23.10
CA LYS A 587 -11.56 19.26 -24.11
C LYS A 587 -11.23 17.77 -24.22
N ASP A 588 -10.05 17.36 -23.74
CA ASP A 588 -9.57 15.98 -23.82
C ASP A 588 -9.98 15.17 -22.59
N LEU A 589 -10.71 15.78 -21.65
CA LEU A 589 -11.16 15.20 -20.40
C LEU A 589 -12.61 14.70 -20.50
N SER A 590 -13.13 14.13 -19.40
CA SER A 590 -14.47 13.53 -19.36
C SER A 590 -15.63 14.49 -19.64
N GLY A 591 -15.42 15.80 -19.51
CA GLY A 591 -16.46 16.82 -19.56
C GLY A 591 -17.38 16.87 -18.34
N ARG A 592 -17.11 16.05 -17.32
CA ARG A 592 -17.89 15.97 -16.08
C ARG A 592 -17.72 17.20 -15.18
N TRP A 593 -16.53 17.78 -15.16
CA TRP A 593 -16.12 18.84 -14.22
C TRP A 593 -15.77 20.14 -14.92
N ASP A 594 -16.11 21.27 -14.32
CA ASP A 594 -15.84 22.62 -14.87
C ASP A 594 -14.40 23.05 -14.53
N TRP A 595 -13.44 22.53 -15.28
CA TRP A 595 -12.03 22.88 -15.17
C TRP A 595 -11.76 24.35 -15.53
N HIS A 596 -12.54 24.93 -16.43
CA HIS A 596 -12.38 26.33 -16.83
C HIS A 596 -12.67 27.29 -15.68
N LYS A 597 -13.77 27.06 -14.95
CA LYS A 597 -14.09 27.81 -13.74
C LYS A 597 -13.03 27.63 -12.67
N LEU A 598 -12.62 26.39 -12.42
CA LEU A 598 -11.60 26.09 -11.40
C LEU A 598 -10.27 26.76 -11.73
N ARG A 599 -9.85 26.82 -13.00
CA ARG A 599 -8.64 27.54 -13.46
C ARG A 599 -8.68 29.00 -13.08
N LYS A 600 -9.82 29.70 -13.36
CA LYS A 600 -10.00 31.09 -12.96
C LYS A 600 -9.89 31.28 -11.46
N ASP A 601 -10.48 30.37 -10.69
CA ASP A 601 -10.46 30.42 -9.22
C ASP A 601 -9.02 30.20 -8.70
N VAL A 602 -8.26 29.26 -9.23
CA VAL A 602 -6.84 29.02 -8.88
C VAL A 602 -5.99 30.23 -9.17
N MET A 603 -6.14 30.84 -10.37
CA MET A 603 -5.35 32.01 -10.75
C MET A 603 -5.69 33.24 -9.89
N LYS A 604 -6.95 33.36 -9.43
CA LYS A 604 -7.42 34.49 -8.63
C LYS A 604 -7.07 34.33 -7.13
N HIS A 605 -7.24 33.14 -6.56
CA HIS A 605 -7.16 32.91 -5.13
C HIS A 605 -5.95 32.07 -4.71
N GLY A 606 -5.27 31.43 -5.66
CA GLY A 606 -4.24 30.45 -5.39
C GLY A 606 -4.79 29.10 -4.96
N ALA A 607 -3.91 28.23 -4.52
CA ALA A 607 -4.21 26.94 -3.90
C ALA A 607 -3.52 26.84 -2.53
N ARG A 608 -4.08 26.06 -1.60
CA ARG A 608 -3.49 25.84 -0.28
C ARG A 608 -2.38 24.80 -0.31
N ASN A 609 -2.36 23.94 -1.34
CA ASN A 609 -1.44 22.81 -1.50
C ASN A 609 -0.68 22.90 -2.81
N SER A 610 0.62 22.61 -2.77
CA SER A 610 1.43 22.48 -3.98
C SER A 610 1.16 21.19 -4.75
N LEU A 611 0.86 20.09 -4.03
CA LEU A 611 0.62 18.75 -4.57
C LEU A 611 -0.54 18.08 -3.83
N LEU A 612 -1.27 17.20 -4.52
CA LEU A 612 -2.54 16.65 -4.02
C LEU A 612 -2.65 15.11 -4.06
N LEU A 613 -2.23 14.47 -5.15
CA LEU A 613 -2.41 13.03 -5.37
C LEU A 613 -1.07 12.29 -5.42
N ALA A 614 -1.01 11.18 -4.68
CA ALA A 614 0.12 10.26 -4.63
C ALA A 614 -0.38 8.84 -4.28
N PRO A 615 -0.84 8.06 -5.26
CA PRO A 615 -1.30 6.70 -5.00
C PRO A 615 -0.19 5.79 -4.44
N MET A 616 -0.34 5.49 -3.14
CA MET A 616 0.55 4.66 -2.34
C MET A 616 0.15 3.17 -2.40
N PRO A 617 0.99 2.23 -1.90
CA PRO A 617 0.71 0.79 -1.98
C PRO A 617 -0.50 0.31 -1.18
N THR A 618 -0.87 0.96 -0.09
CA THR A 618 -2.01 0.64 0.82
C THR A 618 -2.01 -0.75 1.48
N ALA A 619 -0.86 -1.44 1.57
CA ALA A 619 -0.77 -2.83 1.99
C ALA A 619 -1.57 -3.19 3.26
N SER A 620 -1.35 -2.49 4.39
CA SER A 620 -2.06 -2.76 5.65
C SER A 620 -3.44 -2.12 5.72
N THR A 621 -3.62 -0.94 5.14
CA THR A 621 -4.91 -0.23 5.16
C THR A 621 -5.95 -0.91 4.28
N ALA A 622 -5.55 -1.52 3.15
CA ALA A 622 -6.44 -2.33 2.33
C ALA A 622 -6.95 -3.57 3.07
N GLN A 623 -6.11 -4.22 3.88
CA GLN A 623 -6.55 -5.33 4.75
C GLN A 623 -7.59 -4.88 5.76
N ILE A 624 -7.38 -3.73 6.41
CA ILE A 624 -8.34 -3.17 7.39
C ILE A 624 -9.68 -2.89 6.70
N MET A 625 -9.65 -2.33 5.50
CA MET A 625 -10.84 -1.98 4.72
C MET A 625 -11.51 -3.19 4.03
N GLY A 626 -10.83 -4.35 3.98
CA GLY A 626 -11.34 -5.57 3.36
C GLY A 626 -11.44 -5.47 1.83
N ASN A 627 -10.48 -4.80 1.18
CA ASN A 627 -10.40 -4.69 -0.28
C ASN A 627 -8.98 -5.00 -0.79
N ASN A 628 -8.81 -5.06 -2.10
CA ASN A 628 -7.52 -5.26 -2.74
C ASN A 628 -6.67 -3.99 -2.66
N GLU A 629 -5.37 -4.15 -2.74
CA GLU A 629 -4.39 -3.08 -2.57
C GLU A 629 -4.45 -2.07 -3.74
N ALA A 630 -4.42 -0.79 -3.38
CA ALA A 630 -4.28 0.35 -4.28
C ALA A 630 -5.10 0.20 -5.59
N PHE A 631 -4.41 0.29 -6.70
CA PHE A 631 -4.91 0.18 -8.06
C PHE A 631 -4.49 -1.13 -8.75
N GLU A 632 -4.06 -2.13 -7.98
CA GLU A 632 -3.54 -3.40 -8.51
C GLU A 632 -4.65 -4.39 -8.83
N PRO A 633 -4.45 -5.27 -9.84
CA PRO A 633 -5.28 -6.45 -10.04
C PRO A 633 -5.14 -7.44 -8.89
N PHE A 634 -6.04 -8.41 -8.79
CA PHE A 634 -5.89 -9.51 -7.84
C PHE A 634 -4.62 -10.32 -8.13
N THR A 635 -3.81 -10.59 -7.11
CA THR A 635 -2.59 -11.40 -7.25
C THR A 635 -2.90 -12.90 -7.30
N SER A 636 -3.96 -13.32 -6.62
CA SER A 636 -4.47 -14.70 -6.62
C SER A 636 -5.95 -14.71 -6.23
N ASN A 637 -6.71 -15.72 -6.70
CA ASN A 637 -8.10 -15.91 -6.26
C ASN A 637 -8.19 -16.79 -5.01
N ILE A 638 -7.12 -17.46 -4.62
CA ILE A 638 -7.01 -18.23 -3.38
C ILE A 638 -5.55 -18.20 -2.91
N TYR A 639 -5.34 -18.01 -1.61
CA TYR A 639 -4.01 -17.93 -1.01
C TYR A 639 -4.04 -18.29 0.47
N THR A 640 -2.89 -18.67 1.02
CA THR A 640 -2.73 -18.99 2.45
C THR A 640 -2.21 -17.77 3.20
N ARG A 641 -2.76 -17.51 4.37
CA ARG A 641 -2.25 -16.54 5.31
C ARG A 641 -1.74 -17.24 6.57
N ARG A 642 -0.47 -17.06 6.87
CA ARG A 642 0.13 -17.55 8.13
C ARG A 642 -0.05 -16.55 9.25
N THR A 643 -0.44 -17.01 10.41
CA THR A 643 -0.53 -16.25 11.65
C THR A 643 0.10 -17.05 12.77
N LEU A 644 0.25 -16.45 13.96
CA LEU A 644 0.70 -17.20 15.15
C LEU A 644 -0.26 -18.33 15.53
N SER A 645 -1.54 -18.21 15.17
CA SER A 645 -2.58 -19.20 15.46
C SER A 645 -2.69 -20.31 14.41
N GLY A 646 -1.94 -20.25 13.31
CA GLY A 646 -2.00 -21.24 12.23
C GLY A 646 -2.11 -20.64 10.83
N GLU A 647 -2.33 -21.49 9.85
CA GLU A 647 -2.53 -21.13 8.45
C GLU A 647 -4.02 -21.04 8.11
N PHE A 648 -4.39 -20.01 7.38
CA PHE A 648 -5.77 -19.78 6.93
C PHE A 648 -5.81 -19.65 5.42
N ILE A 649 -6.69 -20.39 4.79
CA ILE A 649 -6.98 -20.26 3.35
C ILE A 649 -7.92 -19.07 3.16
N LEU A 650 -7.55 -18.13 2.32
CA LEU A 650 -8.36 -16.98 1.94
C LEU A 650 -8.75 -17.08 0.47
N VAL A 651 -9.95 -16.64 0.16
CA VAL A 651 -10.52 -16.71 -1.18
C VAL A 651 -10.97 -15.33 -1.64
N ASN A 652 -10.94 -15.10 -2.96
CA ASN A 652 -11.55 -13.93 -3.55
C ASN A 652 -13.07 -13.97 -3.35
N LYS A 653 -13.56 -13.15 -2.43
CA LYS A 653 -14.98 -13.12 -2.03
C LYS A 653 -15.94 -12.82 -3.18
N HIS A 654 -15.50 -12.06 -4.18
CA HIS A 654 -16.32 -11.72 -5.34
C HIS A 654 -16.50 -12.97 -6.23
N LEU A 655 -15.38 -13.64 -6.55
CA LEU A 655 -15.41 -14.89 -7.32
C LEU A 655 -16.26 -15.96 -6.64
N VAL A 656 -16.02 -16.18 -5.34
CA VAL A 656 -16.75 -17.25 -4.61
C VAL A 656 -18.25 -16.99 -4.59
N ARG A 657 -18.68 -15.74 -4.35
CA ARG A 657 -20.10 -15.38 -4.40
C ARG A 657 -20.74 -15.64 -5.78
N GLU A 658 -19.99 -15.36 -6.85
CA GLU A 658 -20.44 -15.66 -8.22
C GLU A 658 -20.55 -17.17 -8.45
N LEU A 659 -19.54 -17.93 -8.05
CA LEU A 659 -19.56 -19.40 -8.21
C LEU A 659 -20.67 -20.05 -7.37
N ILE A 660 -20.95 -19.53 -6.17
CA ILE A 660 -22.09 -19.96 -5.36
C ILE A 660 -23.41 -19.68 -6.10
N SER A 661 -23.58 -18.47 -6.65
CA SER A 661 -24.79 -18.09 -7.37
C SER A 661 -25.07 -18.95 -8.61
N LEU A 662 -24.01 -19.50 -9.20
CA LEU A 662 -24.08 -20.42 -10.35
C LEU A 662 -24.16 -21.90 -9.95
N GLY A 663 -24.10 -22.20 -8.62
CA GLY A 663 -24.06 -23.59 -8.12
C GLY A 663 -22.75 -24.33 -8.44
N LEU A 664 -21.68 -23.60 -8.72
CA LEU A 664 -20.37 -24.17 -9.11
C LEU A 664 -19.38 -24.26 -7.93
N TRP A 665 -19.65 -23.56 -6.79
CA TRP A 665 -18.73 -23.59 -5.66
C TRP A 665 -18.86 -24.90 -4.88
N SER A 666 -17.76 -25.59 -4.72
CA SER A 666 -17.63 -26.85 -4.00
C SER A 666 -16.18 -27.03 -3.55
N ASP A 667 -15.92 -28.03 -2.68
CA ASP A 667 -14.55 -28.41 -2.31
C ASP A 667 -13.72 -28.80 -3.53
N ASN A 668 -14.30 -29.49 -4.49
CA ASN A 668 -13.62 -29.82 -5.74
C ASN A 668 -13.25 -28.56 -6.53
N MET A 669 -14.15 -27.58 -6.66
CA MET A 669 -13.87 -26.32 -7.33
C MET A 669 -12.78 -25.55 -6.60
N LYS A 670 -12.82 -25.46 -5.28
CA LYS A 670 -11.78 -24.88 -4.44
C LYS A 670 -10.44 -25.54 -4.73
N ASN A 671 -10.39 -26.88 -4.68
CA ASN A 671 -9.16 -27.64 -4.92
C ASN A 671 -8.62 -27.45 -6.35
N LEU A 672 -9.50 -27.38 -7.36
CA LEU A 672 -9.09 -27.05 -8.73
C LEU A 672 -8.43 -25.66 -8.83
N ILE A 673 -8.99 -24.66 -8.16
CA ILE A 673 -8.39 -23.31 -8.13
C ILE A 673 -7.01 -23.34 -7.42
N ILE A 674 -6.89 -24.11 -6.33
CA ILE A 674 -5.60 -24.31 -5.63
C ILE A 674 -4.58 -24.98 -6.57
N LEU A 675 -4.94 -26.07 -7.23
CA LEU A 675 -4.08 -26.78 -8.18
C LEU A 675 -3.63 -25.89 -9.34
N ASN A 676 -4.47 -24.92 -9.74
CA ASN A 676 -4.12 -23.90 -10.72
C ASN A 676 -3.44 -22.65 -10.08
N LYS A 677 -2.90 -22.77 -8.86
CA LYS A 677 -2.15 -21.69 -8.17
C LYS A 677 -2.95 -20.38 -8.05
N GLY A 678 -4.24 -20.50 -7.80
CA GLY A 678 -5.17 -19.37 -7.68
C GLY A 678 -5.69 -18.79 -9.00
N SER A 679 -5.32 -19.38 -10.14
CA SER A 679 -5.86 -19.04 -11.46
C SER A 679 -7.18 -19.77 -11.71
N VAL A 680 -8.08 -19.13 -12.46
CA VAL A 680 -9.33 -19.73 -12.96
C VAL A 680 -9.32 -19.98 -14.48
N GLN A 681 -8.20 -19.65 -15.15
CA GLN A 681 -8.14 -19.66 -16.63
C GLN A 681 -8.29 -21.07 -17.22
N ASN A 682 -7.72 -22.08 -16.56
CA ASN A 682 -7.72 -23.47 -17.04
C ASN A 682 -8.85 -24.32 -16.42
N ILE A 683 -9.93 -23.70 -15.94
CA ILE A 683 -11.08 -24.38 -15.35
C ILE A 683 -12.31 -24.18 -16.25
N PRO A 684 -12.58 -25.11 -17.20
CA PRO A 684 -13.63 -24.92 -18.22
C PRO A 684 -15.06 -24.81 -17.66
N GLN A 685 -15.30 -25.33 -16.44
CA GLN A 685 -16.61 -25.23 -15.77
C GLN A 685 -16.95 -23.78 -15.39
N ILE A 686 -15.92 -22.92 -15.25
CA ILE A 686 -16.14 -21.50 -14.97
C ILE A 686 -16.39 -20.79 -16.31
N PRO A 687 -17.52 -20.07 -16.45
CA PRO A 687 -17.83 -19.33 -17.68
C PRO A 687 -16.69 -18.39 -18.10
N GLU A 688 -16.41 -18.32 -19.40
CA GLU A 688 -15.32 -17.50 -19.96
C GLU A 688 -15.38 -16.05 -19.48
N ALA A 689 -16.57 -15.46 -19.45
CA ALA A 689 -16.76 -14.08 -18.98
C ALA A 689 -16.27 -13.88 -17.52
N LEU A 690 -16.44 -14.89 -16.65
CA LEU A 690 -15.91 -14.84 -15.28
C LEU A 690 -14.39 -15.05 -15.26
N ARG A 691 -13.89 -15.97 -16.09
CA ARG A 691 -12.44 -16.19 -16.18
C ARG A 691 -11.70 -14.91 -16.59
N GLU A 692 -12.26 -14.14 -17.54
CA GLU A 692 -11.70 -12.85 -17.96
C GLU A 692 -11.69 -11.79 -16.83
N ILE A 693 -12.74 -11.72 -16.00
CA ILE A 693 -12.85 -10.78 -14.89
C ILE A 693 -11.87 -11.13 -13.77
N TYR A 694 -11.71 -12.42 -13.48
CA TYR A 694 -10.89 -12.90 -12.36
C TYR A 694 -9.49 -13.38 -12.78
N LYS A 695 -8.96 -12.85 -13.89
CA LYS A 695 -7.54 -12.97 -14.21
C LYS A 695 -6.70 -12.44 -13.06
N THR A 696 -5.68 -13.20 -12.69
CA THR A 696 -4.67 -12.74 -11.75
C THR A 696 -3.70 -11.77 -12.44
N VAL A 697 -2.98 -10.98 -11.68
CA VAL A 697 -2.00 -10.03 -12.20
C VAL A 697 -0.92 -10.70 -13.08
N TRP A 698 -0.63 -11.98 -12.84
CA TRP A 698 0.33 -12.78 -13.60
C TRP A 698 -0.16 -13.12 -15.02
N GLU A 699 -1.46 -13.11 -15.24
CA GLU A 699 -2.15 -13.43 -16.49
C GLU A 699 -2.49 -12.19 -17.31
N ILE A 700 -2.32 -11.01 -16.72
CA ILE A 700 -2.52 -9.71 -17.36
C ILE A 700 -1.22 -9.25 -18.01
N LYS A 701 -1.29 -8.75 -19.25
CA LYS A 701 -0.14 -8.14 -19.90
C LYS A 701 0.31 -6.89 -19.15
N GLN A 702 1.56 -6.83 -18.75
CA GLN A 702 2.10 -5.69 -18.02
C GLN A 702 2.00 -4.38 -18.81
N LYS A 703 2.05 -4.45 -20.13
CA LYS A 703 1.78 -3.31 -21.01
C LYS A 703 0.43 -2.65 -20.70
N ASP A 704 -0.64 -3.43 -20.52
CA ASP A 704 -1.97 -2.90 -20.22
C ASP A 704 -2.01 -2.19 -18.84
N LEU A 705 -1.27 -2.70 -17.85
CA LEU A 705 -1.16 -2.04 -16.53
C LEU A 705 -0.37 -0.73 -16.62
N ILE A 706 0.69 -0.70 -17.43
CA ILE A 706 1.46 0.51 -17.72
C ILE A 706 0.59 1.54 -18.45
N ASP A 707 -0.20 1.12 -19.44
CA ASP A 707 -1.16 1.99 -20.14
C ASP A 707 -2.20 2.60 -19.17
N MET A 708 -2.77 1.78 -18.26
CA MET A 708 -3.68 2.27 -17.23
C MET A 708 -3.00 3.25 -16.27
N SER A 709 -1.72 3.01 -15.95
CA SER A 709 -0.91 3.90 -15.13
C SER A 709 -0.69 5.25 -15.82
N ALA A 710 -0.43 5.27 -17.13
CA ALA A 710 -0.31 6.49 -17.91
C ALA A 710 -1.66 7.23 -18.03
N GLY A 711 -2.76 6.50 -18.24
CA GLY A 711 -4.11 7.08 -18.34
C GLY A 711 -4.50 7.87 -17.09
N ARG A 712 -4.32 7.29 -15.88
CA ARG A 712 -4.56 8.01 -14.63
C ARG A 712 -3.46 9.02 -14.28
N GLY A 713 -2.23 8.83 -14.79
CA GLY A 713 -1.06 9.64 -14.49
C GLY A 713 -1.24 11.13 -14.76
N LYS A 714 -2.05 11.48 -15.76
CA LYS A 714 -2.38 12.89 -16.10
C LYS A 714 -3.15 13.64 -15.01
N PHE A 715 -3.67 12.94 -13.99
CA PHE A 715 -4.33 13.53 -12.82
C PHE A 715 -3.50 13.39 -11.53
N ILE A 716 -2.36 12.72 -11.58
CA ILE A 716 -1.49 12.47 -10.42
C ILE A 716 -0.33 13.46 -10.45
N CYS A 717 -0.42 14.47 -9.59
CA CYS A 717 0.61 15.52 -9.54
C CYS A 717 1.94 15.07 -8.94
N GLN A 718 1.95 14.06 -8.07
CA GLN A 718 3.17 13.38 -7.62
C GLN A 718 3.43 12.15 -8.52
N SER A 719 3.55 10.96 -7.98
CA SER A 719 3.71 9.74 -8.75
C SER A 719 2.84 8.61 -8.21
N GLN A 720 3.15 7.36 -8.55
CA GLN A 720 2.38 6.18 -8.15
C GLN A 720 3.31 4.99 -7.92
N SER A 721 3.01 4.18 -6.92
CA SER A 721 3.77 2.98 -6.56
C SER A 721 3.44 1.82 -7.51
N LEU A 722 3.98 1.88 -8.73
CA LEU A 722 3.69 0.93 -9.79
C LEU A 722 4.58 -0.32 -9.68
N ASN A 723 4.02 -1.44 -9.25
CA ASN A 723 4.69 -2.74 -9.33
C ASN A 723 4.59 -3.35 -10.74
N LEU A 724 5.63 -4.07 -11.17
CA LEU A 724 5.59 -4.94 -12.33
C LEU A 724 5.57 -6.40 -11.89
N PHE A 725 4.67 -7.21 -12.48
CA PHE A 725 4.47 -8.61 -12.13
C PHE A 725 4.79 -9.49 -13.34
N ILE A 726 5.93 -10.14 -13.34
CA ILE A 726 6.37 -10.95 -14.48
C ILE A 726 6.73 -12.36 -13.99
N GLU A 727 5.88 -13.35 -14.26
CA GLU A 727 6.07 -14.74 -13.81
C GLU A 727 7.39 -15.33 -14.33
N ASN A 728 7.60 -15.27 -15.65
CA ASN A 728 8.82 -15.75 -16.30
C ASN A 728 9.61 -14.55 -16.83
N VAL A 729 10.29 -13.86 -15.89
CA VAL A 729 11.05 -12.66 -16.24
C VAL A 729 12.30 -13.01 -17.06
N ASN A 730 12.53 -12.19 -18.08
CA ASN A 730 13.77 -12.16 -18.82
C ASN A 730 14.12 -10.72 -19.22
N ALA A 731 15.36 -10.51 -19.66
CA ALA A 731 15.86 -9.18 -19.98
C ALA A 731 15.01 -8.48 -21.07
N ALA A 732 14.53 -9.21 -22.07
CA ALA A 732 13.74 -8.63 -23.17
C ALA A 732 12.38 -8.10 -22.68
N LYS A 733 11.62 -8.89 -21.88
CA LYS A 733 10.33 -8.47 -21.32
C LYS A 733 10.46 -7.25 -20.42
N LEU A 734 11.46 -7.26 -19.53
CA LEU A 734 11.66 -6.18 -18.58
C LEU A 734 12.14 -4.90 -19.29
N THR A 735 13.07 -5.02 -20.26
CA THR A 735 13.50 -3.91 -21.10
C THR A 735 12.30 -3.31 -21.86
N SER A 736 11.46 -4.13 -22.48
CA SER A 736 10.26 -3.66 -23.19
C SER A 736 9.30 -2.90 -22.25
N ALA A 737 9.10 -3.39 -21.03
CA ALA A 737 8.26 -2.71 -20.04
C ALA A 737 8.81 -1.35 -19.62
N HIS A 738 10.13 -1.25 -19.38
CA HIS A 738 10.78 0.01 -19.01
C HIS A 738 10.74 1.02 -20.15
N PHE A 739 11.04 0.63 -21.39
CA PHE A 739 10.97 1.54 -22.53
C PHE A 739 9.54 1.99 -22.81
N HIS A 740 8.56 1.08 -22.71
CA HIS A 740 7.15 1.46 -22.85
C HIS A 740 6.70 2.49 -21.81
N SER A 741 7.05 2.29 -20.53
CA SER A 741 6.72 3.24 -19.46
C SER A 741 7.42 4.59 -19.65
N TRP A 742 8.67 4.60 -20.10
CA TRP A 742 9.42 5.81 -20.41
C TRP A 742 8.82 6.58 -21.60
N GLU A 743 8.51 5.90 -22.70
CA GLU A 743 7.90 6.49 -23.90
C GLU A 743 6.51 7.06 -23.64
N LEU A 744 5.73 6.45 -22.75
CA LEU A 744 4.46 7.00 -22.27
C LEU A 744 4.62 8.18 -21.31
N GLY A 745 5.85 8.50 -20.91
CA GLY A 745 6.15 9.63 -20.04
C GLY A 745 5.76 9.44 -18.58
N LEU A 746 5.74 8.20 -18.07
CA LEU A 746 5.56 7.92 -16.65
C LEU A 746 6.68 8.54 -15.82
N LYS A 747 6.39 8.94 -14.59
CA LYS A 747 7.36 9.44 -13.61
C LYS A 747 8.03 8.27 -12.87
N THR A 748 7.24 7.26 -12.45
CA THR A 748 7.70 5.98 -11.92
C THR A 748 7.40 4.89 -12.94
N GLY A 749 8.43 4.22 -13.43
CA GLY A 749 8.30 3.08 -14.34
C GLY A 749 8.17 1.75 -13.61
N MET A 750 8.81 1.63 -12.44
CA MET A 750 8.75 0.42 -11.63
C MET A 750 9.10 0.72 -10.16
N TYR A 751 8.22 0.34 -9.24
CA TYR A 751 8.50 0.22 -7.82
C TYR A 751 9.23 -1.11 -7.59
N TYR A 752 8.54 -2.23 -7.34
CA TYR A 752 9.16 -3.55 -7.30
C TYR A 752 8.93 -4.32 -8.60
N LEU A 753 9.95 -5.08 -9.00
CA LEU A 753 9.75 -6.22 -9.87
C LEU A 753 9.30 -7.41 -9.01
N ARG A 754 8.06 -7.84 -9.18
CA ARG A 754 7.53 -9.05 -8.56
C ARG A 754 7.67 -10.20 -9.54
N THR A 755 8.34 -11.28 -9.11
CA THR A 755 8.53 -12.48 -9.90
C THR A 755 7.89 -13.66 -9.19
N LYS A 756 7.28 -14.58 -9.93
CA LYS A 756 6.80 -15.83 -9.37
C LYS A 756 7.97 -16.83 -9.40
N SER A 757 8.22 -17.50 -8.28
CA SER A 757 9.34 -18.46 -8.19
C SER A 757 9.23 -19.53 -9.28
N ALA A 758 10.32 -19.76 -10.01
CA ALA A 758 10.40 -20.82 -11.01
C ALA A 758 10.50 -22.23 -10.37
N VAL A 759 10.80 -22.29 -9.09
CA VAL A 759 10.79 -23.55 -8.33
C VAL A 759 9.33 -23.88 -8.04
N ASP A 760 8.72 -24.57 -8.98
CA ASP A 760 7.46 -25.24 -8.72
C ASP A 760 7.70 -26.24 -7.59
N ALA A 761 7.10 -26.00 -6.44
CA ALA A 761 6.99 -26.95 -5.35
C ALA A 761 6.27 -28.27 -5.74
N ILE A 762 5.87 -28.40 -6.98
CA ILE A 762 5.31 -29.61 -7.60
C ILE A 762 6.30 -30.77 -7.65
N SER A 763 7.61 -30.55 -7.48
CA SER A 763 8.62 -31.62 -7.53
C SER A 763 8.63 -32.56 -6.31
N GLY A 764 7.88 -32.27 -5.26
CA GLY A 764 7.73 -33.12 -4.06
C GLY A 764 6.49 -34.01 -4.06
N LEU A 765 5.51 -33.70 -4.90
CA LEU A 765 4.30 -34.50 -5.04
C LEU A 765 4.55 -35.59 -6.09
N GLY A 766 4.42 -36.85 -5.72
CA GLY A 766 4.44 -37.99 -6.64
C GLY A 766 3.26 -38.01 -7.63
N ILE A 767 2.79 -36.86 -8.06
CA ILE A 767 1.75 -36.67 -9.08
C ILE A 767 2.40 -36.79 -10.44
N ASP A 768 2.01 -37.82 -11.15
CA ASP A 768 2.47 -38.11 -12.51
C ASP A 768 2.02 -36.98 -13.47
N MET A 769 2.92 -36.02 -13.68
CA MET A 769 2.73 -34.89 -14.58
C MET A 769 2.36 -35.31 -16.03
N GLU A 770 2.74 -36.52 -16.44
CA GLU A 770 2.34 -37.06 -17.74
C GLU A 770 0.85 -37.43 -17.75
N LYS A 771 0.30 -37.93 -16.67
CA LYS A 771 -1.14 -38.20 -16.56
C LYS A 771 -1.94 -36.89 -16.56
N ALA A 772 -1.50 -35.87 -15.84
CA ALA A 772 -2.14 -34.55 -15.83
C ALA A 772 -2.09 -33.86 -17.22
N LYS A 773 -1.00 -34.02 -17.94
CA LYS A 773 -0.85 -33.55 -19.34
C LYS A 773 -1.76 -34.31 -20.30
N LYS A 774 -1.80 -35.64 -20.22
CA LYS A 774 -2.66 -36.50 -21.06
C LYS A 774 -4.14 -36.20 -20.87
N TYR A 775 -4.57 -35.85 -19.70
CA TYR A 775 -5.95 -35.47 -19.41
C TYR A 775 -6.32 -34.09 -19.98
N ARG A 776 -5.39 -33.14 -20.03
CA ARG A 776 -5.60 -31.86 -20.73
C ARG A 776 -5.82 -32.07 -22.24
N GLU A 777 -5.13 -33.00 -22.85
CA GLU A 777 -5.20 -33.28 -24.28
C GLU A 777 -6.48 -34.10 -24.68
N THR A 778 -7.05 -34.89 -23.74
CA THR A 778 -8.26 -35.69 -24.01
C THR A 778 -9.56 -34.98 -23.65
N SER A 779 -9.56 -33.84 -22.98
CA SER A 779 -10.77 -33.09 -22.60
C SER A 779 -11.25 -32.05 -23.62
N GLU A 780 -10.57 -31.88 -24.74
CA GLU A 780 -11.05 -31.04 -25.85
C GLU A 780 -12.24 -31.62 -26.65
N GLU A 781 -12.57 -32.88 -26.42
CA GLU A 781 -13.74 -33.52 -27.05
C GLU A 781 -14.75 -34.01 -26.02
N LYS A 782 -15.71 -33.23 -25.60
CA LYS A 782 -17.09 -33.53 -25.19
C LYS A 782 -17.60 -32.66 -24.05
N ILE A 783 -18.54 -31.81 -24.39
CA ILE A 783 -19.43 -31.12 -23.44
C ILE A 783 -20.56 -32.12 -23.05
N PRO A 784 -20.74 -32.44 -21.77
CA PRO A 784 -21.95 -33.13 -21.31
C PRO A 784 -22.97 -32.18 -20.67
N THR A 785 -24.21 -32.37 -21.04
CA THR A 785 -25.43 -31.84 -20.43
C THR A 785 -25.59 -32.33 -18.96
N PRO A 786 -26.29 -31.60 -18.09
CA PRO A 786 -26.39 -31.96 -16.67
C PRO A 786 -27.22 -33.20 -16.41
N VAL A 787 -26.66 -34.16 -15.65
CA VAL A 787 -27.34 -35.36 -15.21
C VAL A 787 -27.52 -35.35 -13.70
N LYS A 788 -28.70 -35.82 -13.26
CA LYS A 788 -29.12 -35.90 -11.86
C LYS A 788 -28.26 -36.87 -11.03
N GLU A 789 -28.13 -36.55 -9.75
CA GLU A 789 -27.36 -37.29 -8.76
C GLU A 789 -27.76 -38.71 -8.50
N ASN A 790 -26.76 -39.60 -8.49
CA ASN A 790 -26.73 -40.82 -7.71
C ASN A 790 -25.36 -40.93 -7.04
N ALA A 791 -25.37 -41.37 -5.79
CA ALA A 791 -24.19 -41.41 -4.93
C ALA A 791 -23.25 -42.57 -5.33
N GLU A 792 -22.33 -42.30 -6.24
CA GLU A 792 -21.13 -43.10 -6.50
C GLU A 792 -19.92 -42.16 -6.41
N GLU A 793 -18.76 -42.64 -5.92
CA GLU A 793 -17.54 -41.85 -5.81
C GLU A 793 -17.25 -41.06 -7.09
N LYS A 794 -17.36 -39.75 -7.03
CA LYS A 794 -17.17 -38.86 -8.18
C LYS A 794 -15.67 -38.72 -8.43
N ILE A 795 -15.16 -39.32 -9.48
CA ILE A 795 -13.86 -39.02 -10.08
C ILE A 795 -14.02 -37.70 -10.84
N ASP A 796 -13.15 -36.75 -10.53
CA ASP A 796 -13.17 -35.43 -11.20
C ASP A 796 -12.46 -35.45 -12.57
N MET A 797 -12.40 -34.28 -13.21
CA MET A 797 -11.79 -34.11 -14.54
C MET A 797 -10.29 -34.46 -14.61
N LEU A 798 -9.60 -34.57 -13.47
CA LEU A 798 -8.20 -34.97 -13.39
C LEU A 798 -8.06 -36.48 -13.16
N GLY A 799 -9.19 -37.25 -13.09
CA GLY A 799 -9.21 -38.68 -12.77
C GLY A 799 -8.80 -38.98 -11.31
N MET A 800 -8.93 -37.98 -10.43
CA MET A 800 -8.65 -38.10 -9.00
C MET A 800 -9.93 -38.18 -8.19
N THR A 801 -9.89 -38.94 -7.11
CA THR A 801 -10.96 -38.92 -6.11
C THR A 801 -11.00 -37.61 -5.37
N SER A 802 -12.12 -37.27 -4.73
CA SER A 802 -12.26 -36.05 -3.93
C SER A 802 -11.22 -35.96 -2.81
N GLU A 803 -10.79 -37.09 -2.27
CA GLU A 803 -9.79 -37.19 -1.21
C GLU A 803 -8.36 -36.96 -1.73
N GLU A 804 -8.02 -37.52 -2.89
CA GLU A 804 -6.75 -37.29 -3.58
C GLU A 804 -6.61 -35.84 -4.03
N LEU A 805 -7.70 -35.23 -4.54
CA LEU A 805 -7.75 -33.84 -4.93
C LEU A 805 -7.55 -32.90 -3.72
N SER A 806 -8.20 -33.23 -2.60
CA SER A 806 -8.05 -32.47 -1.34
C SER A 806 -6.60 -32.51 -0.84
N LYS A 807 -6.00 -33.72 -0.81
CA LYS A 807 -4.61 -33.88 -0.37
C LYS A 807 -3.62 -33.17 -1.29
N ALA A 808 -3.79 -33.27 -2.60
CA ALA A 808 -2.97 -32.55 -3.56
C ALA A 808 -3.10 -31.01 -3.41
N ALA A 809 -4.31 -30.53 -3.12
CA ALA A 809 -4.55 -29.13 -2.86
C ALA A 809 -3.92 -28.65 -1.55
N GLU A 810 -3.98 -29.44 -0.47
CA GLU A 810 -3.33 -29.14 0.80
C GLU A 810 -1.79 -29.05 0.66
N ASP A 811 -1.20 -29.98 -0.08
CA ASP A 811 0.22 -29.98 -0.37
C ASP A 811 0.66 -28.72 -1.16
N ILE A 812 -0.11 -28.34 -2.20
CA ILE A 812 0.15 -27.11 -2.96
C ILE A 812 -0.07 -25.86 -2.12
N MET A 813 -1.06 -25.86 -1.23
CA MET A 813 -1.30 -24.72 -0.33
C MET A 813 -0.21 -24.55 0.70
N SER A 814 0.44 -25.62 1.16
CA SER A 814 1.61 -25.54 2.05
C SER A 814 2.78 -24.85 1.34
N ASP A 815 2.84 -24.96 0.01
CA ASP A 815 3.89 -24.44 -0.85
C ASP A 815 3.53 -23.07 -1.50
N ILE A 816 2.23 -22.76 -1.65
CA ILE A 816 1.72 -21.39 -1.89
C ILE A 816 1.80 -20.60 -0.56
N VAL A 817 2.86 -20.80 0.17
CA VAL A 817 3.32 -19.86 1.19
C VAL A 817 3.76 -18.64 0.43
N CYS A 818 2.90 -17.69 0.52
CA CYS A 818 2.94 -16.45 -0.17
C CYS A 818 4.33 -15.83 -0.11
N SER A 819 5.00 -15.70 -1.26
CA SER A 819 6.05 -14.70 -1.43
C SER A 819 5.51 -13.26 -1.23
N LEU A 820 4.19 -13.14 -1.04
CA LEU A 820 3.47 -11.95 -0.57
C LEU A 820 3.51 -11.83 0.95
N ASP A 821 3.88 -12.90 1.69
CA ASP A 821 3.99 -12.89 3.16
C ASP A 821 5.40 -12.55 3.65
N ASN A 822 6.12 -11.71 2.94
CA ASN A 822 7.09 -10.84 3.58
C ASN A 822 6.42 -9.47 3.83
N PRO A 823 5.45 -9.39 4.76
CA PRO A 823 4.78 -8.13 5.09
C PRO A 823 5.77 -7.14 5.69
N ASP A 824 6.93 -7.60 6.17
CA ASP A 824 7.98 -6.77 6.74
C ASP A 824 8.63 -5.86 5.68
N ASP A 825 8.72 -6.28 4.42
CA ASP A 825 9.30 -5.46 3.35
C ASP A 825 8.32 -4.41 2.82
N CYS A 826 7.03 -4.69 2.78
CA CYS A 826 6.01 -3.77 2.26
C CYS A 826 5.37 -2.90 3.36
N LEU A 827 5.41 -3.35 4.62
CA LEU A 827 4.89 -2.62 5.78
C LEU A 827 5.80 -1.46 6.24
N ALA A 828 7.00 -1.35 5.67
CA ALA A 828 8.01 -0.38 6.07
C ALA A 828 7.57 1.08 5.95
N CYS A 829 6.72 1.44 4.99
CA CYS A 829 6.30 2.82 4.75
C CYS A 829 4.95 3.19 5.37
N GLY A 830 4.17 2.24 5.88
CA GLY A 830 2.93 2.53 6.60
C GLY A 830 1.77 3.09 5.75
N SER A 831 1.87 3.05 4.45
CA SER A 831 0.81 3.50 3.52
C SER A 831 -0.22 2.42 3.24
#